data_0ee38b277387e6b1a2f18cdccf6ad947
#
_entry.id   0ee38b277387e6b1a2f18cdccf6ad947
#
_cell.length_a   1.000
_cell.length_b   1.000
_cell.length_c   1.000
_cell.angle_alpha   90.00
_cell.angle_beta   90.00
_cell.angle_gamma   90.00
#
_symmetry.space_group_name_H-M   'P 1'
#
loop_
_entity.id
_entity.type
_entity.pdbx_description
1 polymer ?
#
loop_
_entity_poly.entity_id
_entity_poly.type
_entity_poly.pdbx_seq_one_letter_code
_entity_poly.pdbx_strand_id
1 'polypeptide(L)'
;MKRVLIAGLGKGMIDRDSNERDYRKANYRIQNKDSETYTIYENEYFVTSALEKHYNIDKTIYIGTAGSMWDKLYIHYCEKNEIAVDEEYREEIRSITENANKNTDINLLDTKKYRSKFPNVEIIITKYGMNETEIFENFTEIMEIINSLDKDDEIYLDITHSFRSNAMWMFLVMNYITDVIDKNIKIKTITYGMLEELDNDIDTEGNSIKVASVINLKPFYDLMRWIKGANAFKEYGNSYEFLDMINNEELRESMEEFSNSMNLNYIANIKENIKKIESMKDILNMLDGPSKLLLPEILENFINEFTKNKEDYFILLNLAEKHLAQKRYTMVYVNIVEAIYTFASKKLKMKDINKNKEKLRKWITEINNKNKELYKNLNKKEIEARIELGKIFEEMRTVRNTISHTLEKETKINQMISELEDKIEKLRLLFSMKYQISGEKEIKEISLVKQKINDLEKRKTYERLAYLCINKEFDKVLKILNEGIYNKLFEAFNIESEKINKPVVKEWLDNKNVELEIELQHDKKRLSEILRWFAQAKNKKLYYKNQILQKMAELEWIMIDRKFISNLKKINNSLYFSKSIIKESKRIPNKIPTIIIITNEKLQDEEKNKIIDKYKIKKIKLLPEGTQKKWNEIDTNTDISHKNLNDMKTMIEKNIGEGDYILIQGEPGATFKIVSWAKEEGFIPIYSFINKEKNVEYREY
;
A
#
# COMPACT_ATOMS: atom_id res chain seq x y z
N MET A 1 -2.36 -39.19 7.84
CA MET A 1 -1.10 -39.17 7.05
C MET A 1 -1.05 -40.45 6.26
N LYS A 2 -1.25 -40.36 4.95
CA LYS A 2 -1.14 -41.49 4.00
C LYS A 2 0.03 -41.27 3.07
N ARG A 3 0.61 -42.34 2.56
CA ARG A 3 1.59 -42.32 1.50
C ARG A 3 0.89 -42.48 0.18
N VAL A 4 0.85 -41.46 -0.64
CA VAL A 4 0.12 -41.44 -1.90
C VAL A 4 1.11 -41.40 -3.07
N LEU A 5 1.06 -42.42 -3.93
CA LEU A 5 1.81 -42.44 -5.19
C LEU A 5 0.97 -41.84 -6.30
N ILE A 6 1.49 -40.88 -7.00
CA ILE A 6 0.88 -40.31 -8.21
C ILE A 6 1.76 -40.74 -9.39
N ALA A 7 1.19 -41.41 -10.37
CA ALA A 7 1.95 -41.98 -11.47
C ALA A 7 1.29 -41.76 -12.84
N GLY A 8 2.10 -41.57 -13.86
CA GLY A 8 1.63 -41.57 -15.23
C GLY A 8 1.41 -42.98 -15.78
N LEU A 9 0.35 -43.17 -16.55
CA LEU A 9 0.13 -44.40 -17.33
C LEU A 9 0.19 -44.12 -18.81
N GLY A 10 1.12 -44.76 -19.50
CA GLY A 10 1.33 -44.59 -20.94
C GLY A 10 0.58 -45.59 -21.81
N LYS A 11 0.82 -45.52 -23.11
CA LYS A 11 0.18 -46.38 -24.13
C LYS A 11 0.79 -47.79 -24.22
N GLY A 12 1.93 -48.02 -23.60
CA GLY A 12 2.73 -49.22 -23.83
C GLY A 12 3.39 -49.26 -25.21
N MET A 13 4.07 -50.36 -25.53
CA MET A 13 4.66 -50.61 -26.85
C MET A 13 3.92 -51.81 -27.48
N ILE A 14 3.86 -51.83 -28.80
CA ILE A 14 3.35 -53.00 -29.53
C ILE A 14 4.49 -54.02 -29.53
N ASP A 15 4.21 -55.18 -28.93
CA ASP A 15 5.10 -56.34 -29.02
C ASP A 15 5.08 -56.86 -30.46
N ARG A 16 6.28 -57.09 -31.01
CA ARG A 16 6.41 -57.49 -32.47
C ARG A 16 5.98 -58.92 -32.72
N ASP A 17 6.01 -59.75 -31.71
CA ASP A 17 5.74 -61.19 -31.85
C ASP A 17 4.26 -61.49 -31.61
N SER A 18 3.65 -60.85 -30.65
CA SER A 18 2.24 -61.00 -30.32
C SER A 18 1.31 -60.01 -31.03
N ASN A 19 1.84 -58.92 -31.57
CA ASN A 19 1.11 -57.79 -32.13
C ASN A 19 0.15 -57.11 -31.09
N GLU A 20 0.31 -57.44 -29.80
CA GLU A 20 -0.42 -56.82 -28.70
C GLU A 20 0.35 -55.70 -28.07
N ARG A 21 -0.37 -54.76 -27.47
CA ARG A 21 0.24 -53.73 -26.62
C ARG A 21 0.59 -54.31 -25.26
N ASP A 22 1.86 -54.18 -24.89
CA ASP A 22 2.27 -54.60 -23.54
C ASP A 22 3.41 -53.71 -23.01
N TYR A 23 3.57 -53.77 -21.68
CA TYR A 23 4.80 -53.32 -21.03
C TYR A 23 5.73 -54.52 -20.89
N ARG A 24 6.99 -54.34 -21.22
CA ARG A 24 8.01 -55.34 -20.89
C ARG A 24 8.22 -55.37 -19.40
N LYS A 25 8.17 -56.55 -18.81
CA LYS A 25 8.61 -56.77 -17.45
C LYS A 25 10.07 -56.33 -17.32
N ALA A 26 10.35 -55.60 -16.27
CA ALA A 26 11.71 -55.10 -16.00
C ALA A 26 12.09 -55.35 -14.51
N ASN A 27 13.37 -55.38 -14.26
CA ASN A 27 13.86 -55.36 -12.92
C ASN A 27 14.25 -53.93 -12.55
N TYR A 28 13.71 -53.44 -11.44
CA TYR A 28 13.90 -52.06 -10.98
C TYR A 28 14.83 -52.02 -9.76
N ARG A 29 15.89 -51.23 -9.83
CA ARG A 29 16.81 -50.98 -8.73
C ARG A 29 16.50 -49.64 -8.09
N ILE A 30 16.07 -49.65 -6.81
CA ILE A 30 15.69 -48.47 -6.08
C ILE A 30 16.61 -48.27 -4.90
N GLN A 31 17.13 -47.05 -4.74
CA GLN A 31 18.03 -46.69 -3.63
C GLN A 31 17.24 -46.68 -2.31
N ASN A 32 17.79 -47.33 -1.30
CA ASN A 32 17.23 -47.32 0.04
C ASN A 32 17.41 -45.94 0.71
N LYS A 33 16.45 -45.58 1.54
CA LYS A 33 16.48 -44.31 2.25
C LYS A 33 17.72 -44.17 3.10
N ASP A 34 18.40 -43.04 3.02
CA ASP A 34 19.56 -42.65 3.84
C ASP A 34 20.74 -43.62 3.78
N SER A 35 20.85 -44.42 2.70
CA SER A 35 21.95 -45.37 2.50
C SER A 35 22.42 -45.40 1.04
N GLU A 36 23.63 -45.92 0.82
CA GLU A 36 24.16 -46.19 -0.51
C GLU A 36 23.72 -47.57 -1.05
N THR A 37 22.88 -48.28 -0.32
CA THR A 37 22.38 -49.60 -0.70
C THR A 37 21.13 -49.48 -1.60
N TYR A 38 20.88 -50.53 -2.36
CA TYR A 38 19.78 -50.63 -3.29
C TYR A 38 18.94 -51.88 -3.04
N THR A 39 17.65 -51.83 -3.34
CA THR A 39 16.78 -52.99 -3.40
C THR A 39 16.38 -53.22 -4.87
N ILE A 40 16.48 -54.48 -5.32
CA ILE A 40 16.03 -54.88 -6.67
C ILE A 40 14.66 -55.51 -6.56
N TYR A 41 13.77 -55.08 -7.42
CA TYR A 41 12.43 -55.62 -7.62
C TYR A 41 12.38 -56.27 -8.98
N GLU A 42 12.24 -57.57 -9.01
CA GLU A 42 12.37 -58.38 -10.22
C GLU A 42 11.02 -58.58 -10.91
N ASN A 43 11.04 -58.66 -12.25
CA ASN A 43 9.89 -59.05 -13.08
C ASN A 43 8.63 -58.18 -12.91
N GLU A 44 8.81 -56.89 -12.59
CA GLU A 44 7.69 -55.99 -12.41
C GLU A 44 7.18 -55.48 -13.75
N TYR A 45 5.84 -55.49 -13.97
CA TYR A 45 5.16 -54.93 -15.12
C TYR A 45 5.22 -53.39 -15.13
N PHE A 46 5.07 -52.83 -13.95
CA PHE A 46 5.02 -51.40 -13.77
C PHE A 46 6.07 -50.99 -12.72
N VAL A 47 6.79 -49.90 -12.97
CA VAL A 47 7.66 -49.33 -11.96
C VAL A 47 6.90 -48.99 -10.68
N THR A 48 5.63 -48.61 -10.80
CA THR A 48 4.76 -48.31 -9.67
C THR A 48 4.60 -49.51 -8.71
N SER A 49 4.60 -50.74 -9.20
CA SER A 49 4.55 -51.94 -8.34
C SER A 49 5.78 -52.04 -7.45
N ALA A 50 6.99 -51.75 -8.02
CA ALA A 50 8.23 -51.73 -7.24
C ALA A 50 8.19 -50.54 -6.23
N LEU A 51 7.69 -49.38 -6.65
CA LEU A 51 7.60 -48.19 -5.77
C LEU A 51 6.58 -48.40 -4.65
N GLU A 52 5.44 -49.02 -4.91
CA GLU A 52 4.43 -49.35 -3.90
C GLU A 52 5.01 -50.23 -2.80
N LYS A 53 5.78 -51.27 -3.18
CA LYS A 53 6.47 -52.16 -2.25
C LYS A 53 7.58 -51.43 -1.49
N HIS A 54 8.42 -50.63 -2.19
CA HIS A 54 9.56 -49.96 -1.62
C HIS A 54 9.20 -48.88 -0.59
N TYR A 55 8.18 -48.09 -0.89
CA TYR A 55 7.77 -46.97 -0.05
C TYR A 55 6.57 -47.25 0.85
N ASN A 56 6.01 -48.50 0.79
CA ASN A 56 4.77 -48.90 1.49
C ASN A 56 3.63 -47.92 1.23
N ILE A 57 3.25 -47.77 -0.03
CA ILE A 57 2.24 -46.83 -0.49
C ILE A 57 0.86 -47.27 -0.04
N ASP A 58 0.05 -46.36 0.51
CA ASP A 58 -1.30 -46.59 0.99
C ASP A 58 -2.35 -46.41 -0.13
N LYS A 59 -2.08 -45.49 -1.08
CA LYS A 59 -2.97 -45.16 -2.20
C LYS A 59 -2.17 -44.83 -3.45
N THR A 60 -2.58 -45.33 -4.59
CA THR A 60 -1.97 -44.98 -5.90
C THR A 60 -2.99 -44.28 -6.79
N ILE A 61 -2.58 -43.17 -7.42
CA ILE A 61 -3.39 -42.40 -8.36
C ILE A 61 -2.68 -42.47 -9.72
N TYR A 62 -3.35 -43.03 -10.72
CA TYR A 62 -2.85 -43.11 -12.07
C TYR A 62 -3.48 -42.04 -12.95
N ILE A 63 -2.63 -41.34 -13.70
CA ILE A 63 -3.04 -40.31 -14.67
C ILE A 63 -2.68 -40.79 -16.08
N GLY A 64 -3.64 -40.86 -16.97
CA GLY A 64 -3.42 -41.28 -18.34
C GLY A 64 -4.51 -40.80 -19.29
N THR A 65 -4.29 -40.98 -20.60
CA THR A 65 -5.32 -40.71 -21.61
C THR A 65 -6.24 -41.94 -21.77
N ALA A 66 -7.35 -41.78 -22.47
CA ALA A 66 -8.22 -42.90 -22.79
C ALA A 66 -7.47 -44.06 -23.49
N GLY A 67 -6.41 -43.79 -24.21
CA GLY A 67 -5.57 -44.77 -24.87
C GLY A 67 -4.44 -45.36 -24.03
N SER A 68 -4.35 -45.06 -22.75
CA SER A 68 -3.38 -45.69 -21.83
C SER A 68 -3.76 -47.14 -21.52
N MET A 69 -2.82 -47.91 -21.01
CA MET A 69 -2.99 -49.36 -20.80
C MET A 69 -3.84 -49.70 -19.57
N TRP A 70 -5.07 -49.19 -19.53
CA TRP A 70 -5.98 -49.40 -18.40
C TRP A 70 -6.41 -50.86 -18.21
N ASP A 71 -6.53 -51.63 -19.32
CA ASP A 71 -6.83 -53.04 -19.34
C ASP A 71 -5.70 -53.87 -18.65
N LYS A 72 -4.47 -53.59 -18.97
CA LYS A 72 -3.30 -54.25 -18.35
C LYS A 72 -3.15 -53.87 -16.87
N LEU A 73 -3.38 -52.60 -16.54
CA LEU A 73 -3.39 -52.14 -15.15
C LEU A 73 -4.52 -52.84 -14.36
N TYR A 74 -5.71 -53.03 -14.96
CA TYR A 74 -6.81 -53.75 -14.36
C TYR A 74 -6.43 -55.22 -14.06
N ILE A 75 -5.86 -55.95 -15.00
CA ILE A 75 -5.36 -57.31 -14.82
C ILE A 75 -4.33 -57.35 -13.68
N HIS A 76 -3.34 -56.45 -13.70
CA HIS A 76 -2.31 -56.39 -12.67
C HIS A 76 -2.91 -56.27 -11.26
N TYR A 77 -3.88 -55.39 -11.05
CA TYR A 77 -4.51 -55.26 -9.73
C TYR A 77 -5.45 -56.42 -9.39
N CYS A 78 -6.06 -57.06 -10.36
CA CYS A 78 -6.79 -58.31 -10.11
C CYS A 78 -5.85 -59.42 -9.61
N GLU A 79 -4.71 -59.62 -10.28
CA GLU A 79 -3.69 -60.58 -9.87
C GLU A 79 -3.11 -60.24 -8.48
N LYS A 80 -2.72 -59.01 -8.26
CA LYS A 80 -2.13 -58.53 -6.99
C LYS A 80 -3.06 -58.73 -5.79
N ASN A 81 -4.37 -58.59 -5.98
CA ASN A 81 -5.36 -58.71 -4.93
C ASN A 81 -6.09 -60.08 -4.92
N GLU A 82 -5.64 -61.02 -5.73
CA GLU A 82 -6.25 -62.36 -5.88
C GLU A 82 -7.73 -62.30 -6.24
N ILE A 83 -8.14 -61.32 -7.06
CA ILE A 83 -9.51 -61.10 -7.50
C ILE A 83 -9.68 -61.66 -8.92
N ALA A 84 -10.78 -62.43 -9.16
CA ALA A 84 -11.08 -62.89 -10.49
C ALA A 84 -11.23 -61.74 -11.49
N VAL A 85 -10.65 -61.91 -12.67
CA VAL A 85 -10.80 -60.96 -13.78
C VAL A 85 -12.23 -60.99 -14.29
N ASP A 86 -12.89 -59.85 -14.35
CA ASP A 86 -14.16 -59.70 -15.08
C ASP A 86 -13.80 -59.48 -16.56
N GLU A 87 -13.91 -60.53 -17.34
CA GLU A 87 -13.48 -60.55 -18.75
C GLU A 87 -14.34 -59.61 -19.61
N GLU A 88 -15.63 -59.44 -19.29
CA GLU A 88 -16.51 -58.49 -20.00
C GLU A 88 -16.02 -57.05 -19.81
N TYR A 89 -15.77 -56.67 -18.58
CA TYR A 89 -15.24 -55.34 -18.26
C TYR A 89 -13.82 -55.13 -18.80
N ARG A 90 -13.00 -56.15 -18.77
CA ARG A 90 -11.66 -56.11 -19.37
C ARG A 90 -11.70 -55.84 -20.88
N GLU A 91 -12.54 -56.57 -21.62
CA GLU A 91 -12.71 -56.39 -23.07
C GLU A 91 -13.34 -55.03 -23.41
N GLU A 92 -14.26 -54.54 -22.57
CA GLU A 92 -14.78 -53.17 -22.68
C GLU A 92 -13.64 -52.14 -22.59
N ILE A 93 -12.82 -52.18 -21.53
CA ILE A 93 -11.66 -51.28 -21.37
C ILE A 93 -10.72 -51.44 -22.55
N ARG A 94 -10.38 -52.67 -22.96
CA ARG A 94 -9.47 -52.96 -24.05
C ARG A 94 -9.96 -52.36 -25.38
N SER A 95 -11.22 -52.53 -25.68
CA SER A 95 -11.85 -51.98 -26.88
C SER A 95 -11.72 -50.44 -26.93
N ILE A 96 -11.95 -49.77 -25.79
CA ILE A 96 -11.82 -48.31 -25.69
C ILE A 96 -10.36 -47.91 -25.85
N THR A 97 -9.43 -48.55 -25.15
CA THR A 97 -8.01 -48.15 -25.12
C THR A 97 -7.32 -48.37 -26.46
N GLU A 98 -7.60 -49.44 -27.18
CA GLU A 98 -7.01 -49.74 -28.49
C GLU A 98 -7.49 -48.78 -29.56
N ASN A 99 -8.77 -48.38 -29.53
CA ASN A 99 -9.36 -47.46 -30.50
C ASN A 99 -9.23 -45.99 -30.14
N ALA A 100 -8.73 -45.68 -28.93
CA ALA A 100 -8.64 -44.32 -28.45
C ALA A 100 -7.72 -43.42 -29.29
N ASN A 101 -8.23 -42.23 -29.54
CA ASN A 101 -7.52 -41.16 -30.23
C ASN A 101 -7.85 -39.80 -29.55
N LYS A 102 -7.35 -38.73 -30.13
CA LYS A 102 -7.53 -37.38 -29.59
C LYS A 102 -8.98 -36.90 -29.45
N ASN A 103 -9.92 -37.51 -30.13
CA ASN A 103 -11.35 -37.16 -30.09
C ASN A 103 -12.16 -38.12 -29.22
N THR A 104 -11.53 -39.09 -28.56
CA THR A 104 -12.22 -40.06 -27.70
C THR A 104 -12.73 -39.36 -26.45
N ASP A 105 -14.01 -39.58 -26.13
CA ASP A 105 -14.62 -39.08 -24.92
C ASP A 105 -13.95 -39.74 -23.69
N ILE A 106 -13.45 -38.94 -22.77
CA ILE A 106 -12.80 -39.43 -21.55
C ILE A 106 -13.76 -40.16 -20.61
N ASN A 107 -15.08 -39.94 -20.74
CA ASN A 107 -16.11 -40.55 -19.91
C ASN A 107 -16.52 -41.96 -20.39
N LEU A 108 -15.97 -42.45 -21.49
CA LEU A 108 -16.27 -43.80 -21.98
C LEU A 108 -15.76 -44.92 -21.04
N LEU A 109 -14.68 -44.63 -20.29
CA LEU A 109 -14.15 -45.59 -19.31
C LEU A 109 -14.92 -45.46 -17.98
N ASP A 110 -15.53 -46.54 -17.52
CA ASP A 110 -16.22 -46.60 -16.23
C ASP A 110 -15.22 -46.62 -15.06
N THR A 111 -14.74 -45.44 -14.68
CA THR A 111 -13.79 -45.26 -13.58
C THR A 111 -14.42 -45.64 -12.21
N LYS A 112 -15.75 -45.59 -12.10
CA LYS A 112 -16.44 -45.96 -10.84
C LYS A 112 -16.38 -47.46 -10.61
N LYS A 113 -16.57 -48.30 -11.65
CA LYS A 113 -16.44 -49.75 -11.58
C LYS A 113 -15.02 -50.15 -11.17
N TYR A 114 -14.01 -49.48 -11.73
CA TYR A 114 -12.60 -49.67 -11.37
C TYR A 114 -12.34 -49.33 -9.89
N ARG A 115 -12.75 -48.16 -9.44
CA ARG A 115 -12.57 -47.65 -8.08
C ARG A 115 -13.33 -48.52 -7.03
N SER A 116 -14.52 -49.02 -7.35
CA SER A 116 -15.25 -49.91 -6.45
C SER A 116 -14.54 -51.24 -6.22
N LYS A 117 -13.80 -51.74 -7.21
CA LYS A 117 -13.04 -52.99 -7.14
C LYS A 117 -11.69 -52.82 -6.43
N PHE A 118 -11.08 -51.65 -6.58
CA PHE A 118 -9.77 -51.30 -5.99
C PHE A 118 -9.83 -49.98 -5.21
N PRO A 119 -10.25 -50.00 -3.93
CA PRO A 119 -10.49 -48.79 -3.15
C PRO A 119 -9.24 -47.90 -2.95
N ASN A 120 -8.05 -48.50 -3.00
CA ASN A 120 -6.78 -47.80 -2.83
C ASN A 120 -6.17 -47.38 -4.17
N VAL A 121 -6.87 -47.57 -5.28
CA VAL A 121 -6.40 -47.16 -6.62
C VAL A 121 -7.40 -46.18 -7.22
N GLU A 122 -6.90 -45.06 -7.62
CA GLU A 122 -7.68 -44.03 -8.28
C GLU A 122 -7.14 -43.83 -9.70
N ILE A 123 -8.01 -43.66 -10.68
CA ILE A 123 -7.65 -43.40 -12.05
C ILE A 123 -8.24 -42.11 -12.54
N ILE A 124 -7.40 -41.32 -13.24
CA ILE A 124 -7.75 -40.05 -13.89
C ILE A 124 -7.54 -40.19 -15.39
N ILE A 125 -8.61 -40.00 -16.13
CA ILE A 125 -8.55 -39.98 -17.59
C ILE A 125 -8.43 -38.56 -18.06
N THR A 126 -7.32 -38.23 -18.73
CA THR A 126 -7.05 -36.90 -19.28
C THR A 126 -7.24 -36.87 -20.79
N LYS A 127 -7.54 -35.72 -21.33
CA LYS A 127 -7.44 -35.46 -22.78
C LYS A 127 -5.97 -35.41 -23.22
N TYR A 128 -5.75 -35.48 -24.52
CA TYR A 128 -4.36 -35.47 -25.08
C TYR A 128 -3.64 -34.13 -24.91
N GLY A 129 -4.37 -33.04 -24.59
CA GLY A 129 -3.78 -31.71 -24.40
C GLY A 129 -3.34 -31.06 -25.72
N MET A 130 -4.15 -31.21 -26.78
CA MET A 130 -3.83 -30.72 -28.12
C MET A 130 -3.97 -29.21 -28.27
N ASN A 131 -4.64 -28.54 -27.36
CA ASN A 131 -4.88 -27.10 -27.33
C ASN A 131 -4.98 -26.60 -25.89
N GLU A 132 -5.00 -25.29 -25.73
CA GLU A 132 -5.03 -24.61 -24.42
C GLU A 132 -6.23 -25.00 -23.57
N THR A 133 -7.41 -25.16 -24.20
CA THR A 133 -8.63 -25.56 -23.49
C THR A 133 -8.49 -26.94 -22.87
N GLU A 134 -8.07 -27.94 -23.65
CA GLU A 134 -7.85 -29.31 -23.15
C GLU A 134 -6.79 -29.35 -22.06
N ILE A 135 -5.77 -28.51 -22.20
CA ILE A 135 -4.70 -28.35 -21.21
C ILE A 135 -5.29 -27.90 -19.85
N PHE A 136 -6.11 -26.85 -19.83
CA PHE A 136 -6.73 -26.37 -18.57
C PHE A 136 -7.80 -27.32 -18.03
N GLU A 137 -8.55 -27.99 -18.88
CA GLU A 137 -9.49 -29.04 -18.46
C GLU A 137 -8.74 -30.18 -17.73
N ASN A 138 -7.65 -30.69 -18.32
CA ASN A 138 -6.82 -31.71 -17.67
C ASN A 138 -6.29 -31.25 -16.31
N PHE A 139 -5.88 -29.98 -16.22
CA PHE A 139 -5.43 -29.40 -14.96
C PHE A 139 -6.56 -29.42 -13.91
N THR A 140 -7.77 -29.04 -14.30
CA THR A 140 -8.93 -29.03 -13.40
C THR A 140 -9.25 -30.44 -12.87
N GLU A 141 -9.28 -31.45 -13.75
CA GLU A 141 -9.52 -32.84 -13.39
C GLU A 141 -8.47 -33.36 -12.38
N ILE A 142 -7.19 -33.07 -12.63
CA ILE A 142 -6.11 -33.47 -11.72
C ILE A 142 -6.25 -32.75 -10.38
N MET A 143 -6.62 -31.45 -10.38
CA MET A 143 -6.78 -30.65 -9.17
C MET A 143 -7.94 -31.15 -8.28
N GLU A 144 -9.04 -31.59 -8.86
CA GLU A 144 -10.16 -32.10 -8.08
C GLU A 144 -9.75 -33.29 -7.21
N ILE A 145 -8.92 -34.19 -7.73
CA ILE A 145 -8.43 -35.33 -6.99
C ILE A 145 -7.38 -34.96 -5.95
N ILE A 146 -6.51 -34.05 -6.29
CA ILE A 146 -5.51 -33.55 -5.33
C ILE A 146 -6.18 -32.82 -4.18
N ASN A 147 -7.29 -32.13 -4.42
CA ASN A 147 -8.10 -31.56 -3.35
C ASN A 147 -8.66 -32.61 -2.38
N SER A 148 -8.77 -33.89 -2.81
CA SER A 148 -9.16 -34.99 -1.96
C SER A 148 -8.09 -35.54 -1.01
N LEU A 149 -6.83 -35.07 -1.15
CA LEU A 149 -5.74 -35.45 -0.24
C LEU A 149 -6.00 -34.92 1.18
N ASP A 150 -5.66 -35.73 2.17
CA ASP A 150 -5.79 -35.38 3.57
C ASP A 150 -4.58 -34.50 4.05
N LYS A 151 -4.77 -33.84 5.18
CA LYS A 151 -3.71 -33.06 5.82
C LYS A 151 -2.54 -33.97 6.21
N ASP A 152 -1.33 -33.45 6.00
CA ASP A 152 -0.06 -34.13 6.32
C ASP A 152 0.22 -35.39 5.48
N ASP A 153 -0.48 -35.59 4.34
CA ASP A 153 -0.16 -36.69 3.44
C ASP A 153 1.20 -36.54 2.80
N GLU A 154 1.84 -37.67 2.50
CA GLU A 154 3.14 -37.77 1.83
C GLU A 154 2.95 -38.16 0.36
N ILE A 155 3.46 -37.34 -0.54
CA ILE A 155 3.36 -37.58 -1.99
C ILE A 155 4.65 -38.17 -2.52
N TYR A 156 4.48 -39.25 -3.26
CA TYR A 156 5.48 -39.91 -4.10
C TYR A 156 5.03 -39.75 -5.55
N LEU A 157 5.86 -39.18 -6.40
CA LEU A 157 5.52 -38.96 -7.80
C LEU A 157 6.36 -39.83 -8.70
N ASP A 158 5.74 -40.53 -9.65
CA ASP A 158 6.46 -41.24 -10.70
C ASP A 158 6.11 -40.70 -12.09
N ILE A 159 7.13 -40.41 -12.89
CA ILE A 159 6.96 -39.86 -14.24
C ILE A 159 7.44 -40.83 -15.34
N THR A 160 7.74 -42.09 -15.00
CA THR A 160 8.35 -43.07 -15.91
C THR A 160 7.48 -43.33 -17.13
N HIS A 161 6.20 -43.60 -16.94
CA HIS A 161 5.28 -44.01 -18.03
C HIS A 161 4.36 -42.86 -18.49
N SER A 162 4.74 -41.61 -18.22
CA SER A 162 3.95 -40.45 -18.63
C SER A 162 4.30 -39.96 -20.03
N PHE A 163 3.32 -39.30 -20.70
CA PHE A 163 3.64 -38.46 -21.84
C PHE A 163 4.62 -37.36 -21.41
N ARG A 164 5.49 -36.93 -22.31
CA ARG A 164 6.48 -35.86 -22.01
C ARG A 164 5.81 -34.57 -21.47
N SER A 165 4.65 -34.21 -22.01
CA SER A 165 3.85 -33.10 -21.53
C SER A 165 3.32 -33.32 -20.11
N ASN A 166 2.97 -34.56 -19.75
CA ASN A 166 2.44 -34.87 -18.42
C ASN A 166 3.50 -34.73 -17.33
N ALA A 167 4.77 -34.99 -17.62
CA ALA A 167 5.86 -34.75 -16.68
C ALA A 167 5.95 -33.25 -16.29
N MET A 168 5.79 -32.33 -17.24
CA MET A 168 5.71 -30.90 -16.98
C MET A 168 4.48 -30.55 -16.13
N TRP A 169 3.35 -31.15 -16.43
CA TRP A 169 2.11 -30.99 -15.69
C TRP A 169 2.26 -31.42 -14.23
N MET A 170 2.77 -32.61 -14.03
CA MET A 170 2.97 -33.14 -12.68
C MET A 170 3.89 -32.26 -11.85
N PHE A 171 4.90 -31.68 -12.47
CA PHE A 171 5.79 -30.72 -11.81
C PHE A 171 5.04 -29.43 -11.39
N LEU A 172 4.16 -28.90 -12.24
CA LEU A 172 3.29 -27.77 -11.89
C LEU A 172 2.29 -28.12 -10.78
N VAL A 173 1.72 -29.30 -10.85
CA VAL A 173 0.81 -29.83 -9.82
C VAL A 173 1.51 -29.93 -8.46
N MET A 174 2.75 -30.37 -8.41
CA MET A 174 3.51 -30.42 -7.14
C MET A 174 3.68 -29.02 -6.54
N ASN A 175 3.95 -28.02 -7.38
CA ASN A 175 4.02 -26.63 -6.91
C ASN A 175 2.68 -26.14 -6.37
N TYR A 176 1.60 -26.46 -7.06
CA TYR A 176 0.26 -26.07 -6.61
C TYR A 176 -0.08 -26.71 -5.25
N ILE A 177 0.22 -28.00 -5.10
CA ILE A 177 -0.02 -28.72 -3.84
C ILE A 177 0.74 -28.10 -2.67
N THR A 178 1.98 -27.71 -2.88
CA THR A 178 2.82 -27.20 -1.79
C THR A 178 2.62 -25.71 -1.52
N ASP A 179 2.30 -24.91 -2.54
CA ASP A 179 2.28 -23.46 -2.42
C ASP A 179 0.87 -22.88 -2.24
N VAL A 180 -0.16 -23.60 -2.72
CA VAL A 180 -1.53 -23.08 -2.75
C VAL A 180 -2.47 -23.86 -1.83
N ILE A 181 -2.23 -25.17 -1.66
CA ILE A 181 -3.07 -26.00 -0.80
C ILE A 181 -2.54 -25.97 0.64
N ASP A 182 -3.33 -25.42 1.55
CA ASP A 182 -2.98 -25.33 2.99
C ASP A 182 -3.24 -26.65 3.73
N LYS A 183 -2.55 -27.71 3.32
CA LYS A 183 -2.68 -29.06 3.91
C LYS A 183 -1.38 -29.63 4.48
N ASN A 184 -0.29 -28.87 4.49
CA ASN A 184 1.05 -29.32 4.93
C ASN A 184 1.49 -30.64 4.25
N ILE A 185 1.20 -30.80 2.97
CA ILE A 185 1.53 -31.99 2.17
C ILE A 185 3.03 -31.97 1.86
N LYS A 186 3.69 -33.13 2.00
CA LYS A 186 5.12 -33.25 1.80
C LYS A 186 5.45 -34.11 0.57
N ILE A 187 6.24 -33.54 -0.36
CA ILE A 187 6.78 -34.30 -1.48
C ILE A 187 8.01 -35.04 -1.03
N LYS A 188 7.95 -36.37 -1.01
CA LYS A 188 9.04 -37.25 -0.54
C LYS A 188 10.03 -37.58 -1.63
N THR A 189 9.54 -37.96 -2.81
CA THR A 189 10.38 -38.28 -3.95
C THR A 189 9.66 -38.01 -5.25
N ILE A 190 10.42 -37.77 -6.31
CA ILE A 190 9.98 -37.75 -7.70
C ILE A 190 10.85 -38.75 -8.42
N THR A 191 10.27 -39.81 -8.97
CA THR A 191 11.00 -40.94 -9.53
C THR A 191 10.87 -41.03 -11.04
N TYR A 192 11.94 -41.52 -11.66
CA TYR A 192 11.98 -41.89 -13.06
C TYR A 192 12.75 -43.19 -13.21
N GLY A 193 12.11 -44.22 -13.74
CA GLY A 193 12.76 -45.50 -14.06
C GLY A 193 13.47 -45.40 -15.40
N MET A 194 14.78 -45.51 -15.37
CA MET A 194 15.67 -45.35 -16.53
C MET A 194 15.65 -46.65 -17.38
N LEU A 195 14.60 -46.85 -18.15
CA LEU A 195 14.44 -48.02 -19.01
C LEU A 195 15.27 -47.95 -20.29
N GLU A 196 15.71 -46.75 -20.68
CA GLU A 196 16.52 -46.50 -21.86
C GLU A 196 17.99 -46.95 -21.67
N GLU A 197 18.47 -46.99 -20.43
CA GLU A 197 19.83 -47.37 -20.08
C GLU A 197 19.79 -48.39 -18.94
N LEU A 198 20.02 -49.66 -19.27
CA LEU A 198 19.95 -50.76 -18.34
C LEU A 198 21.37 -51.15 -17.83
N ASP A 199 21.53 -51.17 -16.54
CA ASP A 199 22.73 -51.67 -15.88
C ASP A 199 22.74 -53.20 -15.80
N ASN A 200 23.94 -53.80 -15.63
CA ASN A 200 24.09 -55.21 -15.27
C ASN A 200 24.17 -55.31 -13.73
N ASP A 201 23.39 -56.20 -13.17
CA ASP A 201 23.41 -56.52 -11.74
C ASP A 201 23.25 -58.04 -11.54
N ILE A 202 23.25 -58.48 -10.31
CA ILE A 202 23.16 -59.91 -9.95
C ILE A 202 21.84 -60.11 -9.15
N ASP A 203 21.05 -61.10 -9.55
CA ASP A 203 19.82 -61.48 -8.85
C ASP A 203 20.14 -62.20 -7.51
N THR A 204 19.10 -62.53 -6.76
CA THR A 204 19.21 -63.25 -5.48
C THR A 204 19.76 -64.66 -5.63
N GLU A 205 19.76 -65.23 -6.85
CA GLU A 205 20.26 -66.57 -7.17
C GLU A 205 21.71 -66.53 -7.74
N GLY A 206 22.28 -65.33 -7.95
CA GLY A 206 23.59 -65.16 -8.49
C GLY A 206 23.70 -65.07 -10.00
N ASN A 207 22.55 -64.92 -10.71
CA ASN A 207 22.49 -64.79 -12.16
C ASN A 207 22.65 -63.30 -12.56
N SER A 208 23.30 -63.09 -13.71
CA SER A 208 23.38 -61.70 -14.27
C SER A 208 22.04 -61.30 -14.85
N ILE A 209 21.53 -60.21 -14.34
CA ILE A 209 20.25 -59.60 -14.79
C ILE A 209 20.47 -58.15 -15.28
N LYS A 210 19.54 -57.72 -16.15
CA LYS A 210 19.45 -56.32 -16.54
C LYS A 210 18.51 -55.59 -15.60
N VAL A 211 18.94 -54.45 -15.08
CA VAL A 211 18.15 -53.63 -14.13
C VAL A 211 18.02 -52.21 -14.62
N ALA A 212 16.83 -51.65 -14.49
CA ALA A 212 16.56 -50.22 -14.70
C ALA A 212 16.75 -49.50 -13.35
N SER A 213 17.68 -48.56 -13.30
CA SER A 213 17.85 -47.71 -12.12
C SER A 213 16.68 -46.74 -12.01
N VAL A 214 16.05 -46.68 -10.83
CA VAL A 214 15.04 -45.67 -10.53
C VAL A 214 15.73 -44.44 -9.96
N ILE A 215 15.75 -43.36 -10.72
CA ILE A 215 16.42 -42.12 -10.39
C ILE A 215 15.47 -41.24 -9.57
N ASN A 216 16.01 -40.63 -8.52
CA ASN A 216 15.31 -39.64 -7.73
C ASN A 216 15.51 -38.25 -8.32
N LEU A 217 14.48 -37.66 -8.87
CA LEU A 217 14.46 -36.32 -9.48
C LEU A 217 14.01 -35.23 -8.50
N LYS A 218 13.76 -35.55 -7.23
CA LYS A 218 13.41 -34.57 -6.21
C LYS A 218 14.35 -33.36 -6.14
N PRO A 219 15.69 -33.49 -6.38
CA PRO A 219 16.58 -32.35 -6.45
C PRO A 219 16.15 -31.24 -7.43
N PHE A 220 15.46 -31.55 -8.52
CA PHE A 220 14.90 -30.51 -9.40
C PHE A 220 13.77 -29.71 -8.74
N TYR A 221 12.93 -30.37 -7.96
CA TYR A 221 11.89 -29.72 -7.17
C TYR A 221 12.53 -28.86 -6.06
N ASP A 222 13.53 -29.37 -5.37
CA ASP A 222 14.24 -28.61 -4.34
C ASP A 222 14.96 -27.39 -4.93
N LEU A 223 15.57 -27.54 -6.12
CA LEU A 223 16.16 -26.40 -6.85
C LEU A 223 15.12 -25.31 -7.16
N MET A 224 13.93 -25.71 -7.55
CA MET A 224 12.86 -24.74 -7.81
C MET A 224 12.42 -24.02 -6.52
N ARG A 225 12.30 -24.72 -5.39
CA ARG A 225 12.07 -24.10 -4.08
C ARG A 225 13.18 -23.08 -3.75
N TRP A 226 14.43 -23.45 -3.99
CA TRP A 226 15.57 -22.54 -3.85
C TRP A 226 15.42 -21.29 -4.73
N ILE A 227 15.05 -21.45 -5.99
CA ILE A 227 14.84 -20.33 -6.92
C ILE A 227 13.71 -19.41 -6.43
N LYS A 228 12.58 -19.97 -6.00
CA LYS A 228 11.45 -19.20 -5.44
C LYS A 228 11.86 -18.44 -4.19
N GLY A 229 12.49 -19.14 -3.25
CA GLY A 229 12.95 -18.55 -2.01
C GLY A 229 14.02 -17.50 -2.22
N ALA A 230 14.97 -17.74 -3.14
CA ALA A 230 15.97 -16.76 -3.54
C ALA A 230 15.34 -15.50 -4.13
N ASN A 231 14.31 -15.67 -4.97
CA ASN A 231 13.54 -14.53 -5.49
C ASN A 231 12.77 -13.80 -4.37
N ALA A 232 12.12 -14.53 -3.47
CA ALA A 232 11.42 -13.94 -2.33
C ALA A 232 12.39 -13.17 -1.42
N PHE A 233 13.59 -13.68 -1.20
CA PHE A 233 14.62 -12.97 -0.44
C PHE A 233 15.11 -11.72 -1.18
N LYS A 234 15.44 -11.84 -2.46
CA LYS A 234 15.85 -10.70 -3.30
C LYS A 234 14.81 -9.59 -3.30
N GLU A 235 13.55 -9.95 -3.54
CA GLU A 235 12.46 -8.99 -3.66
C GLU A 235 12.02 -8.43 -2.30
N TYR A 236 11.94 -9.27 -1.26
CA TYR A 236 11.29 -8.92 0.00
C TYR A 236 12.18 -9.01 1.25
N GLY A 237 13.41 -9.52 1.13
CA GLY A 237 14.25 -9.85 2.28
C GLY A 237 13.68 -11.00 3.11
N ASN A 238 12.96 -11.92 2.46
CA ASN A 238 12.21 -13.00 3.10
C ASN A 238 12.83 -14.36 2.77
N SER A 239 13.42 -15.03 3.76
CA SER A 239 14.10 -16.31 3.62
C SER A 239 13.25 -17.53 3.97
N TYR A 240 12.01 -17.36 4.43
CA TYR A 240 11.20 -18.45 5.01
C TYR A 240 11.02 -19.64 4.08
N GLU A 241 10.98 -19.42 2.75
CA GLU A 241 10.78 -20.46 1.74
C GLU A 241 11.90 -21.51 1.66
N PHE A 242 13.11 -21.16 2.12
CA PHE A 242 14.28 -22.04 2.02
C PHE A 242 15.00 -22.31 3.34
N LEU A 243 14.50 -21.81 4.46
CA LEU A 243 15.15 -22.01 5.77
C LEU A 243 15.33 -23.49 6.11
N ASP A 244 14.33 -24.32 5.84
CA ASP A 244 14.36 -25.76 6.08
C ASP A 244 15.37 -26.52 5.19
N MET A 245 15.86 -25.88 4.15
CA MET A 245 16.87 -26.43 3.24
C MET A 245 18.31 -25.99 3.58
N ILE A 246 18.47 -25.10 4.56
CA ILE A 246 19.79 -24.69 5.06
C ILE A 246 20.24 -25.66 6.16
N ASN A 247 21.26 -26.41 5.88
CA ASN A 247 21.79 -27.41 6.83
C ASN A 247 22.55 -26.76 8.02
N ASN A 248 23.15 -25.57 7.81
CA ASN A 248 23.88 -24.86 8.87
C ASN A 248 22.88 -24.08 9.75
N GLU A 249 22.79 -24.44 11.03
CA GLU A 249 21.84 -23.89 12.00
C GLU A 249 22.09 -22.42 12.28
N GLU A 250 23.33 -22.00 12.45
CA GLU A 250 23.66 -20.58 12.72
C GLU A 250 23.29 -19.67 11.56
N LEU A 251 23.53 -20.12 10.32
CA LEU A 251 23.14 -19.41 9.13
C LEU A 251 21.60 -19.35 9.01
N ARG A 252 20.92 -20.46 9.26
CA ARG A 252 19.45 -20.54 9.21
C ARG A 252 18.80 -19.57 10.18
N GLU A 253 19.22 -19.58 11.45
CA GLU A 253 18.72 -18.65 12.48
C GLU A 253 18.99 -17.19 12.11
N SER A 254 20.19 -16.88 11.62
CA SER A 254 20.54 -15.51 11.23
C SER A 254 19.72 -15.01 10.04
N MET A 255 19.41 -15.87 9.07
CA MET A 255 18.55 -15.55 7.95
C MET A 255 17.10 -15.34 8.37
N GLU A 256 16.62 -16.15 9.33
CA GLU A 256 15.28 -15.99 9.90
C GLU A 256 15.15 -14.69 10.70
N GLU A 257 16.10 -14.40 11.59
CA GLU A 257 16.14 -13.15 12.36
C GLU A 257 16.20 -11.92 11.45
N PHE A 258 16.99 -12.00 10.38
CA PHE A 258 17.04 -10.94 9.37
C PHE A 258 15.67 -10.72 8.72
N SER A 259 15.02 -11.80 8.28
CA SER A 259 13.69 -11.73 7.64
C SER A 259 12.63 -11.18 8.59
N ASN A 260 12.65 -11.61 9.86
CA ASN A 260 11.78 -11.08 10.91
C ASN A 260 12.01 -9.56 11.11
N SER A 261 13.29 -9.14 11.13
CA SER A 261 13.65 -7.73 11.28
C SER A 261 13.20 -6.88 10.10
N MET A 262 13.31 -7.42 8.87
CA MET A 262 12.83 -6.77 7.66
C MET A 262 11.29 -6.62 7.66
N ASN A 263 10.57 -7.66 8.06
CA ASN A 263 9.11 -7.64 8.13
C ASN A 263 8.58 -6.69 9.21
N LEU A 264 9.27 -6.60 10.35
CA LEU A 264 8.97 -5.69 11.45
C LEU A 264 9.52 -4.27 11.20
N ASN A 265 10.34 -4.08 10.17
CA ASN A 265 11.02 -2.82 9.88
C ASN A 265 11.90 -2.31 11.05
N TYR A 266 12.59 -3.21 11.74
CA TYR A 266 13.43 -2.92 12.89
C TYR A 266 14.87 -2.65 12.47
N ILE A 267 15.23 -1.41 12.24
CA ILE A 267 16.50 -0.99 11.64
C ILE A 267 17.73 -1.41 12.46
N ALA A 268 17.67 -1.33 13.78
CA ALA A 268 18.78 -1.72 14.64
C ALA A 268 19.12 -3.20 14.44
N ASN A 269 18.10 -4.06 14.44
CA ASN A 269 18.24 -5.49 14.23
C ASN A 269 18.65 -5.82 12.79
N ILE A 270 18.14 -5.11 11.79
CA ILE A 270 18.56 -5.27 10.38
C ILE A 270 20.09 -5.07 10.27
N LYS A 271 20.61 -3.98 10.86
CA LYS A 271 22.05 -3.67 10.83
C LYS A 271 22.89 -4.70 11.58
N GLU A 272 22.41 -5.21 12.69
CA GLU A 272 23.08 -6.24 13.48
C GLU A 272 23.14 -7.56 12.71
N ASN A 273 22.01 -7.98 12.15
CA ASN A 273 21.92 -9.22 11.37
C ASN A 273 22.72 -9.16 10.07
N ILE A 274 22.78 -7.99 9.40
CA ILE A 274 23.68 -7.81 8.24
C ILE A 274 25.13 -8.08 8.64
N LYS A 275 25.63 -7.51 9.75
CA LYS A 275 26.98 -7.75 10.22
C LYS A 275 27.22 -9.22 10.59
N LYS A 276 26.24 -9.86 11.20
CA LYS A 276 26.28 -11.28 11.56
C LYS A 276 26.39 -12.13 10.30
N ILE A 277 25.57 -11.88 9.28
CA ILE A 277 25.64 -12.58 7.99
C ILE A 277 26.96 -12.29 7.26
N GLU A 278 27.47 -11.05 7.29
CA GLU A 278 28.78 -10.71 6.73
C GLU A 278 29.92 -11.50 7.40
N SER A 279 29.83 -11.76 8.70
CA SER A 279 30.83 -12.57 9.42
C SER A 279 30.80 -14.06 9.05
N MET A 280 29.72 -14.52 8.40
CA MET A 280 29.53 -15.91 7.99
C MET A 280 30.02 -16.21 6.55
N LYS A 281 30.86 -15.35 5.97
CA LYS A 281 31.35 -15.54 4.58
C LYS A 281 32.00 -16.90 4.36
N ASP A 282 32.73 -17.41 5.35
CA ASP A 282 33.37 -18.73 5.25
C ASP A 282 32.32 -19.84 5.20
N ILE A 283 31.27 -19.75 5.99
CA ILE A 283 30.13 -20.68 5.97
C ILE A 283 29.44 -20.65 4.61
N LEU A 284 29.21 -19.46 4.05
CA LEU A 284 28.61 -19.31 2.73
C LEU A 284 29.44 -19.94 1.61
N ASN A 285 30.76 -19.88 1.73
CA ASN A 285 31.69 -20.52 0.78
C ASN A 285 31.72 -22.06 0.90
N MET A 286 31.33 -22.61 2.05
CA MET A 286 31.27 -24.06 2.33
C MET A 286 29.90 -24.66 1.98
N LEU A 287 28.94 -23.88 1.51
CA LEU A 287 27.63 -24.37 1.09
C LEU A 287 27.74 -25.29 -0.12
N ASP A 288 26.84 -26.26 -0.20
CA ASP A 288 26.78 -27.24 -1.28
C ASP A 288 25.53 -27.04 -2.16
N GLY A 289 25.54 -27.64 -3.35
CA GLY A 289 24.40 -27.70 -4.24
C GLY A 289 23.82 -26.33 -4.61
N PRO A 290 22.47 -26.20 -4.68
CA PRO A 290 21.81 -24.94 -5.10
C PRO A 290 22.09 -23.76 -4.16
N SER A 291 22.27 -24.01 -2.88
CA SER A 291 22.55 -22.95 -1.89
C SER A 291 23.85 -22.21 -2.17
N LYS A 292 24.90 -22.95 -2.58
CA LYS A 292 26.21 -22.40 -2.97
C LYS A 292 26.09 -21.46 -4.19
N LEU A 293 25.23 -21.81 -5.13
CA LEU A 293 25.05 -21.04 -6.36
C LEU A 293 24.22 -19.76 -6.13
N LEU A 294 23.19 -19.83 -5.29
CA LEU A 294 22.16 -18.80 -5.22
C LEU A 294 22.36 -17.82 -4.04
N LEU A 295 22.73 -18.31 -2.87
CA LEU A 295 22.74 -17.47 -1.66
C LEU A 295 23.85 -16.41 -1.64
N PRO A 296 25.12 -16.71 -1.96
CA PRO A 296 26.21 -15.74 -1.80
C PRO A 296 25.97 -14.45 -2.59
N GLU A 297 25.61 -14.55 -3.87
CA GLU A 297 25.38 -13.40 -4.73
C GLU A 297 24.19 -12.56 -4.28
N ILE A 298 23.09 -13.20 -3.90
CA ILE A 298 21.88 -12.52 -3.46
C ILE A 298 22.11 -11.80 -2.15
N LEU A 299 22.80 -12.45 -1.20
CA LEU A 299 23.17 -11.85 0.09
C LEU A 299 24.12 -10.68 -0.10
N GLU A 300 25.16 -10.83 -0.92
CA GLU A 300 26.09 -9.74 -1.19
C GLU A 300 25.41 -8.53 -1.82
N ASN A 301 24.57 -8.73 -2.81
CA ASN A 301 23.80 -7.66 -3.45
C ASN A 301 22.89 -6.97 -2.43
N PHE A 302 22.19 -7.74 -1.61
CA PHE A 302 21.30 -7.21 -0.60
C PHE A 302 22.03 -6.42 0.49
N ILE A 303 23.14 -6.97 1.00
CA ILE A 303 23.99 -6.33 2.01
C ILE A 303 24.56 -5.00 1.47
N ASN A 304 25.07 -5.01 0.23
CA ASN A 304 25.67 -3.83 -0.39
C ASN A 304 24.68 -2.66 -0.52
N GLU A 305 23.38 -2.92 -0.70
CA GLU A 305 22.36 -1.86 -0.71
C GLU A 305 22.30 -1.09 0.62
N PHE A 306 22.55 -1.74 1.75
CA PHE A 306 22.48 -1.13 3.08
C PHE A 306 23.82 -0.63 3.61
N THR A 307 24.93 -1.22 3.19
CA THR A 307 26.27 -0.88 3.73
C THR A 307 26.97 0.26 3.00
N LYS A 308 26.55 0.59 1.76
CA LYS A 308 27.13 1.71 0.98
C LYS A 308 27.13 3.04 1.71
N ASN A 309 26.14 3.30 2.56
CA ASN A 309 25.99 4.54 3.30
C ASN A 309 26.18 4.32 4.79
N LYS A 310 27.10 5.05 5.41
CA LYS A 310 27.39 4.95 6.86
C LYS A 310 26.35 5.61 7.77
N GLU A 311 25.53 6.51 7.23
CA GLU A 311 24.57 7.30 8.00
C GLU A 311 23.19 6.65 8.01
N ASP A 312 22.61 6.48 9.18
CA ASP A 312 21.33 5.78 9.38
C ASP A 312 20.14 6.36 8.60
N TYR A 313 20.12 7.66 8.39
CA TYR A 313 19.07 8.29 7.59
C TYR A 313 19.12 7.92 6.10
N PHE A 314 20.30 7.59 5.55
CA PHE A 314 20.39 7.04 4.20
C PHE A 314 19.99 5.57 4.14
N ILE A 315 20.32 4.79 5.18
CA ILE A 315 19.84 3.41 5.29
C ILE A 315 18.31 3.37 5.31
N LEU A 316 17.68 4.28 6.06
CA LEU A 316 16.21 4.43 6.09
C LEU A 316 15.62 4.81 4.74
N LEU A 317 16.30 5.67 3.95
CA LEU A 317 15.86 5.98 2.60
C LEU A 317 16.03 4.80 1.64
N ASN A 318 17.11 4.02 1.76
CA ASN A 318 17.31 2.81 0.97
C ASN A 318 16.22 1.78 1.29
N LEU A 319 15.85 1.62 2.57
CA LEU A 319 14.70 0.80 2.97
C LEU A 319 13.39 1.32 2.40
N ALA A 320 13.16 2.64 2.42
CA ALA A 320 11.97 3.23 1.82
C ALA A 320 11.87 2.93 0.32
N GLU A 321 12.97 3.06 -0.42
CA GLU A 321 13.04 2.76 -1.84
C GLU A 321 12.78 1.27 -2.12
N LYS A 322 13.39 0.38 -1.32
CA LYS A 322 13.14 -1.06 -1.42
C LYS A 322 11.68 -1.40 -1.14
N HIS A 323 11.10 -0.86 -0.08
CA HIS A 323 9.68 -1.05 0.21
C HIS A 323 8.75 -0.45 -0.85
N LEU A 324 9.18 0.62 -1.53
CA LEU A 324 8.42 1.18 -2.67
C LEU A 324 8.39 0.20 -3.83
N ALA A 325 9.55 -0.37 -4.21
CA ALA A 325 9.65 -1.42 -5.23
C ALA A 325 8.80 -2.65 -4.86
N GLN A 326 8.76 -2.99 -3.58
CA GLN A 326 7.95 -4.09 -3.02
C GLN A 326 6.46 -3.76 -2.87
N LYS A 327 6.01 -2.55 -3.20
CA LYS A 327 4.64 -2.06 -2.99
C LYS A 327 4.17 -2.09 -1.52
N ARG A 328 5.09 -2.05 -0.58
CA ARG A 328 4.84 -1.99 0.87
C ARG A 328 4.74 -0.53 1.33
N TYR A 329 3.77 0.20 0.81
CA TYR A 329 3.67 1.65 0.94
C TYR A 329 3.64 2.17 2.37
N THR A 330 3.00 1.47 3.30
CA THR A 330 3.01 1.83 4.73
C THR A 330 4.43 1.96 5.27
N MET A 331 5.30 0.99 4.95
CA MET A 331 6.69 1.00 5.39
C MET A 331 7.49 2.13 4.74
N VAL A 332 7.17 2.49 3.49
CA VAL A 332 7.77 3.66 2.81
C VAL A 332 7.53 4.93 3.62
N TYR A 333 6.28 5.19 4.00
CA TYR A 333 5.93 6.38 4.79
C TYR A 333 6.58 6.38 6.17
N VAL A 334 6.66 5.23 6.83
CA VAL A 334 7.33 5.09 8.13
C VAL A 334 8.81 5.42 7.98
N ASN A 335 9.50 4.80 7.01
CA ASN A 335 10.93 4.98 6.83
C ASN A 335 11.31 6.39 6.38
N ILE A 336 10.54 7.04 5.53
CA ILE A 336 10.77 8.45 5.15
C ILE A 336 10.67 9.36 6.39
N VAL A 337 9.63 9.21 7.19
CA VAL A 337 9.45 10.04 8.39
C VAL A 337 10.57 9.82 9.40
N GLU A 338 10.95 8.57 9.65
CA GLU A 338 12.06 8.24 10.56
C GLU A 338 13.43 8.66 10.00
N ALA A 339 13.63 8.60 8.66
CA ALA A 339 14.83 9.14 8.01
C ALA A 339 14.99 10.65 8.26
N ILE A 340 13.91 11.42 8.13
CA ILE A 340 13.94 12.86 8.37
C ILE A 340 14.21 13.15 9.85
N TYR A 341 13.61 12.42 10.79
CA TYR A 341 13.90 12.56 12.22
C TYR A 341 15.37 12.22 12.54
N THR A 342 15.89 11.13 11.96
CA THR A 342 17.28 10.70 12.16
C THR A 342 18.26 11.73 11.59
N PHE A 343 17.99 12.27 10.41
CA PHE A 343 18.74 13.35 9.81
C PHE A 343 18.76 14.59 10.72
N ALA A 344 17.60 15.06 11.16
CA ALA A 344 17.49 16.19 12.05
C ALA A 344 18.22 15.97 13.39
N SER A 345 18.10 14.77 13.97
CA SER A 345 18.81 14.35 15.18
C SER A 345 20.32 14.44 15.03
N LYS A 346 20.85 13.93 13.92
CA LYS A 346 22.28 14.02 13.60
C LYS A 346 22.74 15.46 13.44
N LYS A 347 21.96 16.30 12.73
CA LYS A 347 22.28 17.71 12.55
C LYS A 347 22.27 18.47 13.87
N LEU A 348 21.28 18.25 14.73
CA LEU A 348 21.16 18.90 16.03
C LEU A 348 22.00 18.23 17.15
N LYS A 349 22.77 17.17 16.82
CA LYS A 349 23.57 16.39 17.79
C LYS A 349 22.77 15.87 18.98
N MET A 350 21.52 15.48 18.74
CA MET A 350 20.61 14.90 19.75
C MET A 350 20.68 13.39 19.69
N LYS A 351 21.02 12.72 20.80
CA LYS A 351 21.21 11.26 20.79
C LYS A 351 19.92 10.46 20.89
N ASP A 352 18.89 10.96 21.56
CA ASP A 352 17.62 10.25 21.81
C ASP A 352 16.49 10.93 21.01
N ILE A 353 16.14 10.31 19.87
CA ILE A 353 15.08 10.81 18.98
C ILE A 353 13.75 10.84 19.71
N ASN A 354 13.40 9.78 20.45
CA ASN A 354 12.09 9.67 21.09
C ASN A 354 11.85 10.75 22.16
N LYS A 355 12.84 11.00 23.01
CA LYS A 355 12.79 12.08 24.00
C LYS A 355 12.76 13.48 23.38
N ASN A 356 13.35 13.62 22.19
CA ASN A 356 13.49 14.91 21.52
C ASN A 356 12.53 15.12 20.34
N LYS A 357 11.60 14.19 20.10
CA LYS A 357 10.73 14.15 18.90
C LYS A 357 10.00 15.46 18.64
N GLU A 358 9.53 16.15 19.67
CA GLU A 358 8.87 17.45 19.51
C GLU A 358 9.85 18.57 19.14
N LYS A 359 11.06 18.57 19.70
CA LYS A 359 12.11 19.55 19.35
C LYS A 359 12.58 19.35 17.90
N LEU A 360 12.81 18.09 17.50
CA LEU A 360 13.18 17.73 16.13
C LEU A 360 12.10 18.15 15.14
N ARG A 361 10.84 17.86 15.45
CA ARG A 361 9.72 18.29 14.62
C ARG A 361 9.66 19.80 14.46
N LYS A 362 9.84 20.55 15.55
CA LYS A 362 9.90 22.02 15.51
C LYS A 362 10.99 22.48 14.55
N TRP A 363 12.19 21.93 14.64
CA TRP A 363 13.27 22.27 13.75
C TRP A 363 12.98 21.97 12.29
N ILE A 364 12.40 20.79 11.99
CA ILE A 364 12.08 20.37 10.62
C ILE A 364 11.04 21.31 9.97
N THR A 365 10.02 21.71 10.71
CA THR A 365 8.84 22.41 10.16
C THR A 365 8.85 23.92 10.38
N GLU A 366 9.85 24.46 11.03
CA GLU A 366 9.85 25.85 11.47
C GLU A 366 10.00 26.84 10.32
N ILE A 367 10.87 26.53 9.36
CA ILE A 367 11.06 27.40 8.19
C ILE A 367 10.05 27.03 7.11
N ASN A 368 9.25 27.97 6.70
CA ASN A 368 8.25 27.82 5.66
C ASN A 368 8.15 29.10 4.80
N ASN A 369 7.37 29.07 3.75
CA ASN A 369 7.22 30.19 2.82
C ASN A 369 6.72 31.49 3.47
N LYS A 370 5.99 31.41 4.59
CA LYS A 370 5.41 32.57 5.27
C LYS A 370 6.43 33.32 6.14
N ASN A 371 7.46 32.61 6.62
CA ASN A 371 8.40 33.14 7.58
C ASN A 371 9.87 33.20 7.12
N LYS A 372 10.14 32.75 5.89
CA LYS A 372 11.50 32.66 5.33
C LYS A 372 12.29 33.95 5.45
N GLU A 373 11.61 35.10 5.37
CA GLU A 373 12.25 36.42 5.49
C GLU A 373 12.86 36.70 6.88
N LEU A 374 12.45 35.92 7.89
CA LEU A 374 12.96 36.04 9.26
C LEU A 374 14.31 35.33 9.46
N TYR A 375 14.72 34.52 8.49
CA TYR A 375 15.94 33.71 8.54
C TYR A 375 17.06 34.25 7.62
N LYS A 376 17.17 35.59 7.49
CA LYS A 376 18.16 36.26 6.63
C LYS A 376 19.61 35.91 6.95
N ASN A 377 19.87 35.36 8.12
CA ASN A 377 21.20 34.88 8.55
C ASN A 377 21.58 33.52 7.92
N LEU A 378 20.64 32.80 7.36
CA LEU A 378 20.89 31.56 6.61
C LEU A 378 21.06 31.88 5.12
N ASN A 379 21.84 31.08 4.41
CA ASN A 379 21.92 31.23 2.98
C ASN A 379 20.62 30.83 2.28
N LYS A 380 20.33 31.41 1.14
CA LYS A 380 19.06 31.18 0.40
C LYS A 380 18.82 29.71 0.08
N LYS A 381 19.88 28.97 -0.32
CA LYS A 381 19.76 27.53 -0.65
C LYS A 381 19.38 26.70 0.57
N GLU A 382 19.89 27.04 1.74
CA GLU A 382 19.57 26.37 2.99
C GLU A 382 18.12 26.62 3.42
N ILE A 383 17.64 27.86 3.27
CA ILE A 383 16.25 28.23 3.54
C ILE A 383 15.31 27.42 2.63
N GLU A 384 15.58 27.38 1.33
CA GLU A 384 14.79 26.61 0.37
C GLU A 384 14.80 25.11 0.69
N ALA A 385 15.98 24.56 1.03
CA ALA A 385 16.11 23.14 1.41
C ALA A 385 15.31 22.82 2.68
N ARG A 386 15.33 23.67 3.68
CA ARG A 386 14.57 23.46 4.93
C ARG A 386 13.06 23.60 4.72
N ILE A 387 12.63 24.51 3.85
CA ILE A 387 11.21 24.63 3.48
C ILE A 387 10.73 23.34 2.82
N GLU A 388 11.51 22.83 1.85
CA GLU A 388 11.14 21.59 1.14
C GLU A 388 11.17 20.37 2.08
N LEU A 389 12.18 20.27 2.95
CA LEU A 389 12.26 19.22 3.97
C LEU A 389 11.03 19.23 4.90
N GLY A 390 10.64 20.40 5.36
CA GLY A 390 9.46 20.57 6.23
C GLY A 390 8.15 20.22 5.52
N LYS A 391 8.04 20.56 4.24
CA LYS A 391 6.89 20.22 3.39
C LYS A 391 6.76 18.71 3.21
N ILE A 392 7.83 18.05 2.76
CA ILE A 392 7.85 16.59 2.60
C ILE A 392 7.54 15.91 3.93
N PHE A 393 8.14 16.35 5.03
CA PHE A 393 7.90 15.77 6.35
C PHE A 393 6.43 15.82 6.78
N GLU A 394 5.77 16.99 6.68
CA GLU A 394 4.37 17.10 7.11
C GLU A 394 3.42 16.32 6.18
N GLU A 395 3.70 16.26 4.89
CA GLU A 395 2.95 15.43 3.95
C GLU A 395 3.08 13.95 4.32
N MET A 396 4.31 13.43 4.43
CA MET A 396 4.57 12.02 4.74
C MET A 396 4.03 11.63 6.12
N ARG A 397 4.24 12.49 7.11
CA ARG A 397 3.73 12.26 8.46
C ARG A 397 2.21 12.24 8.53
N THR A 398 1.54 13.10 7.78
CA THR A 398 0.07 13.13 7.73
C THR A 398 -0.46 11.84 7.16
N VAL A 399 0.09 11.36 6.04
CA VAL A 399 -0.30 10.10 5.43
C VAL A 399 0.00 8.92 6.36
N ARG A 400 1.21 8.85 6.95
CA ARG A 400 1.57 7.80 7.91
C ARG A 400 0.58 7.72 9.06
N ASN A 401 0.18 8.86 9.63
CA ASN A 401 -0.78 8.89 10.72
C ASN A 401 -2.19 8.46 10.25
N THR A 402 -2.61 8.86 9.06
CA THR A 402 -3.89 8.43 8.47
C THR A 402 -3.92 6.93 8.27
N ILE A 403 -2.86 6.34 7.70
CA ILE A 403 -2.75 4.88 7.52
C ILE A 403 -2.80 4.14 8.86
N SER A 404 -2.11 4.67 9.89
CA SER A 404 -2.08 4.04 11.23
C SER A 404 -3.44 4.08 11.95
N HIS A 405 -4.32 4.99 11.58
CA HIS A 405 -5.64 5.16 12.19
C HIS A 405 -6.79 4.71 11.28
N THR A 406 -6.54 4.06 10.22
CA THR A 406 -7.34 3.32 9.21
C THR A 406 -8.82 3.63 9.00
N LEU A 407 -9.45 4.61 9.59
CA LEU A 407 -10.85 4.39 9.88
C LEU A 407 -11.89 5.26 9.19
N GLU A 408 -11.62 6.33 8.44
CA GLU A 408 -12.81 7.15 8.15
C GLU A 408 -12.81 8.03 6.88
N LYS A 409 -11.80 8.00 6.02
CA LYS A 409 -11.86 8.85 4.82
C LYS A 409 -11.40 8.11 3.58
N GLU A 410 -12.25 8.11 2.56
CA GLU A 410 -11.82 7.76 1.21
C GLU A 410 -10.61 8.61 0.82
N THR A 411 -9.50 7.96 0.52
CA THR A 411 -8.25 8.62 0.13
C THR A 411 -7.95 8.28 -1.32
N LYS A 412 -7.37 9.24 -2.04
CA LYS A 412 -6.89 9.01 -3.41
C LYS A 412 -5.57 8.25 -3.38
N ILE A 413 -5.64 6.95 -3.16
CA ILE A 413 -4.48 6.05 -2.98
C ILE A 413 -3.45 6.22 -4.09
N ASN A 414 -3.86 6.25 -5.36
CA ASN A 414 -2.95 6.37 -6.49
C ASN A 414 -2.15 7.69 -6.47
N GLN A 415 -2.76 8.79 -6.04
CA GLN A 415 -2.06 10.07 -5.92
C GLN A 415 -1.03 10.04 -4.78
N MET A 416 -1.34 9.35 -3.67
CA MET A 416 -0.41 9.20 -2.56
C MET A 416 0.83 8.41 -2.96
N ILE A 417 0.67 7.41 -3.82
CA ILE A 417 1.76 6.52 -4.26
C ILE A 417 2.65 7.18 -5.32
N SER A 418 2.06 7.88 -6.31
CA SER A 418 2.77 8.40 -7.48
C SER A 418 3.87 9.42 -7.18
N GLU A 419 3.84 10.05 -6.00
CA GLU A 419 4.82 11.07 -5.61
C GLU A 419 5.97 10.54 -4.74
N LEU A 420 5.92 9.25 -4.33
CA LEU A 420 6.88 8.72 -3.34
C LEU A 420 8.32 8.67 -3.87
N GLU A 421 8.50 8.26 -5.12
CA GLU A 421 9.82 8.17 -5.75
C GLU A 421 10.50 9.54 -5.84
N ASP A 422 9.80 10.53 -6.36
CA ASP A 422 10.28 11.93 -6.42
C ASP A 422 10.66 12.47 -5.03
N LYS A 423 9.88 12.12 -3.99
CA LYS A 423 10.17 12.56 -2.62
C LYS A 423 11.40 11.87 -2.03
N ILE A 424 11.63 10.60 -2.31
CA ILE A 424 12.84 9.88 -1.90
C ILE A 424 14.07 10.50 -2.55
N GLU A 425 14.03 10.76 -3.86
CA GLU A 425 15.13 11.41 -4.57
C GLU A 425 15.42 12.81 -4.03
N LYS A 426 14.39 13.63 -3.82
CA LYS A 426 14.54 14.96 -3.21
C LYS A 426 15.16 14.89 -1.82
N LEU A 427 14.76 13.93 -0.99
CA LEU A 427 15.36 13.73 0.32
C LEU A 427 16.83 13.32 0.24
N ARG A 428 17.23 12.50 -0.73
CA ARG A 428 18.66 12.19 -0.95
C ARG A 428 19.48 13.44 -1.23
N LEU A 429 18.97 14.32 -2.08
CA LEU A 429 19.62 15.60 -2.36
C LEU A 429 19.66 16.49 -1.13
N LEU A 430 18.54 16.65 -0.43
CA LEU A 430 18.44 17.46 0.78
C LEU A 430 19.39 16.96 1.88
N PHE A 431 19.47 15.66 2.12
CA PHE A 431 20.36 15.08 3.12
C PHE A 431 21.85 15.23 2.79
N SER A 432 22.19 15.34 1.52
CA SER A 432 23.57 15.55 1.04
C SER A 432 24.04 17.00 1.15
N MET A 433 23.11 17.94 1.38
CA MET A 433 23.47 19.36 1.49
C MET A 433 24.19 19.68 2.81
N LYS A 434 25.06 20.71 2.75
CA LYS A 434 25.69 21.26 3.94
C LYS A 434 24.76 22.28 4.61
N TYR A 435 24.46 22.05 5.87
CA TYR A 435 23.63 22.92 6.70
C TYR A 435 24.50 23.64 7.74
N GLN A 436 24.32 24.95 7.86
CA GLN A 436 25.03 25.79 8.84
C GLN A 436 24.30 25.76 10.19
N ILE A 437 24.19 24.60 10.81
CA ILE A 437 23.39 24.42 12.01
C ILE A 437 24.26 24.43 13.25
N SER A 438 23.92 25.26 14.21
CA SER A 438 24.57 25.35 15.53
C SER A 438 23.69 24.84 16.69
N GLY A 439 23.09 23.64 16.55
CA GLY A 439 22.48 22.89 17.65
C GLY A 439 21.45 23.65 18.50
N GLU A 440 21.63 23.69 19.84
CA GLU A 440 20.68 24.31 20.79
C GLU A 440 20.47 25.83 20.58
N LYS A 441 21.43 26.53 20.04
CA LYS A 441 21.30 27.97 19.78
C LYS A 441 20.26 28.25 18.72
N GLU A 442 20.24 27.44 17.67
CA GLU A 442 19.26 27.56 16.58
C GLU A 442 17.83 27.29 17.08
N ILE A 443 17.64 26.32 17.96
CA ILE A 443 16.32 26.01 18.53
C ILE A 443 15.78 27.20 19.34
N LYS A 444 16.65 27.94 20.04
CA LYS A 444 16.26 29.17 20.76
C LYS A 444 15.88 30.28 19.79
N GLU A 445 16.65 30.49 18.73
CA GLU A 445 16.35 31.48 17.69
C GLU A 445 15.04 31.16 16.96
N ILE A 446 14.83 29.90 16.62
CA ILE A 446 13.58 29.39 16.05
C ILE A 446 12.39 29.65 16.96
N SER A 447 12.54 29.43 18.27
CA SER A 447 11.46 29.65 19.24
C SER A 447 11.08 31.13 19.33
N LEU A 448 12.06 32.04 19.27
CA LEU A 448 11.84 33.48 19.26
C LEU A 448 11.15 33.97 17.97
N VAL A 449 11.56 33.42 16.83
CA VAL A 449 10.93 33.70 15.53
C VAL A 449 9.48 33.25 15.51
N LYS A 450 9.21 32.06 16.04
CA LYS A 450 7.85 31.52 16.16
C LYS A 450 6.94 32.39 17.00
N GLN A 451 7.45 32.90 18.10
CA GLN A 451 6.72 33.85 18.94
C GLN A 451 6.34 35.11 18.13
N LYS A 452 7.29 35.70 17.38
CA LYS A 452 7.01 36.87 16.53
C LYS A 452 5.98 36.61 15.44
N ILE A 453 5.97 35.40 14.83
CA ILE A 453 4.97 35.02 13.82
C ILE A 453 3.59 34.89 14.45
N ASN A 454 3.50 34.18 15.56
CA ASN A 454 2.27 34.07 16.32
C ASN A 454 1.71 35.44 16.69
N ASP A 455 2.55 36.36 17.11
CA ASP A 455 2.16 37.74 17.46
C ASP A 455 1.64 38.52 16.23
N LEU A 456 2.23 38.31 15.04
CA LEU A 456 1.76 38.91 13.80
C LEU A 456 0.42 38.32 13.33
N GLU A 457 0.24 37.00 13.40
CA GLU A 457 -1.02 36.35 13.04
C GLU A 457 -2.17 36.75 13.99
N LYS A 458 -1.88 36.88 15.28
CA LYS A 458 -2.80 37.37 16.30
C LYS A 458 -3.22 38.79 16.01
N ARG A 459 -2.27 39.67 15.72
CA ARG A 459 -2.55 41.06 15.40
C ARG A 459 -3.52 41.19 14.21
N LYS A 460 -3.36 40.38 13.17
CA LYS A 460 -4.28 40.37 12.03
C LYS A 460 -5.69 39.92 12.44
N THR A 461 -5.82 38.94 13.30
CA THR A 461 -7.09 38.48 13.83
C THR A 461 -7.81 39.56 14.64
N TYR A 462 -7.05 40.28 15.46
CA TYR A 462 -7.58 41.39 16.26
C TYR A 462 -8.03 42.57 15.39
N GLU A 463 -7.21 42.96 14.42
CA GLU A 463 -7.59 44.00 13.45
C GLU A 463 -8.89 43.70 12.75
N ARG A 464 -9.18 42.43 12.54
CA ARG A 464 -10.43 42.02 11.92
C ARG A 464 -11.62 42.04 12.86
N LEU A 465 -11.51 41.45 14.04
CA LEU A 465 -12.58 41.54 15.03
C LEU A 465 -12.90 42.99 15.36
N ALA A 466 -11.87 43.83 15.43
CA ALA A 466 -12.02 45.28 15.56
C ALA A 466 -12.82 45.87 14.37
N TYR A 467 -12.49 45.48 13.16
CA TYR A 467 -13.21 45.94 11.97
C TYR A 467 -14.68 45.54 11.97
N LEU A 468 -15.00 44.28 12.29
CA LEU A 468 -16.37 43.80 12.36
C LEU A 468 -17.15 44.51 13.46
N CYS A 469 -16.54 44.81 14.59
CA CYS A 469 -17.14 45.57 15.68
C CYS A 469 -17.41 47.02 15.26
N ILE A 470 -16.47 47.68 14.58
CA ILE A 470 -16.62 49.05 14.08
C ILE A 470 -17.82 49.14 13.07
N ASN A 471 -17.96 48.12 12.23
CA ASN A 471 -19.05 48.07 11.25
C ASN A 471 -20.39 47.55 11.83
N LYS A 472 -20.45 47.35 13.15
CA LYS A 472 -21.65 46.83 13.82
C LYS A 472 -22.09 45.43 13.37
N GLU A 473 -21.22 44.66 12.80
CA GLU A 473 -21.48 43.29 12.34
C GLU A 473 -21.38 42.28 13.53
N PHE A 474 -22.11 42.60 14.62
CA PHE A 474 -22.03 41.82 15.88
C PHE A 474 -22.44 40.36 15.73
N ASP A 475 -23.35 40.06 14.82
CA ASP A 475 -23.76 38.70 14.55
C ASP A 475 -22.63 37.88 13.97
N LYS A 476 -21.75 38.48 13.16
CA LYS A 476 -20.54 37.84 12.65
C LYS A 476 -19.47 37.73 13.72
N VAL A 477 -19.34 38.73 14.62
CA VAL A 477 -18.44 38.65 15.79
C VAL A 477 -18.88 37.50 16.71
N LEU A 478 -20.18 37.40 17.03
CA LEU A 478 -20.71 36.31 17.85
C LEU A 478 -20.57 34.96 17.16
N LYS A 479 -20.74 34.88 15.83
CA LYS A 479 -20.50 33.66 15.08
C LYS A 479 -19.03 33.24 15.17
N ILE A 480 -18.10 34.17 15.03
CA ILE A 480 -16.67 33.93 15.20
C ILE A 480 -16.35 33.49 16.63
N LEU A 481 -16.97 34.10 17.63
CA LEU A 481 -16.81 33.74 19.03
C LEU A 481 -17.43 32.39 19.38
N ASN A 482 -18.46 31.95 18.65
CA ASN A 482 -19.15 30.69 18.83
C ASN A 482 -18.50 29.51 18.07
N GLU A 483 -17.79 29.80 16.99
CA GLU A 483 -17.14 28.76 16.16
C GLU A 483 -15.72 28.47 16.63
N GLY A 484 -15.43 27.24 17.05
CA GLY A 484 -14.10 26.73 17.27
C GLY A 484 -13.46 27.07 18.62
N ILE A 485 -12.55 28.03 18.67
CA ILE A 485 -11.75 28.35 19.86
C ILE A 485 -12.60 28.77 21.04
N TYR A 486 -13.66 29.50 20.81
CA TYR A 486 -14.48 30.12 21.84
C TYR A 486 -15.54 29.20 22.44
N ASN A 487 -16.00 28.18 21.70
CA ASN A 487 -16.86 27.14 22.26
C ASN A 487 -16.21 26.43 23.48
N LYS A 488 -14.91 26.15 23.40
CA LYS A 488 -14.17 25.54 24.50
C LYS A 488 -13.85 26.51 25.64
N LEU A 489 -13.75 27.78 25.32
CA LEU A 489 -13.64 28.81 26.37
C LEU A 489 -14.90 28.86 27.17
N PHE A 490 -16.04 28.82 26.52
CA PHE A 490 -17.35 28.81 27.15
C PHE A 490 -17.65 27.49 27.87
N GLU A 491 -17.23 26.34 27.34
CA GLU A 491 -17.26 25.04 28.00
C GLU A 491 -16.41 25.04 29.30
N ALA A 492 -15.20 25.60 29.24
CA ALA A 492 -14.33 25.74 30.42
C ALA A 492 -14.90 26.67 31.47
N PHE A 493 -15.83 27.54 31.12
CA PHE A 493 -16.56 28.44 32.03
C PHE A 493 -17.96 27.93 32.36
N ASN A 494 -18.28 26.64 32.11
CA ASN A 494 -19.62 26.05 32.35
C ASN A 494 -20.78 26.81 31.67
N ILE A 495 -20.55 27.34 30.47
CA ILE A 495 -21.58 28.00 29.67
C ILE A 495 -22.08 27.00 28.66
N GLU A 496 -23.36 26.69 28.62
CA GLU A 496 -23.95 25.84 27.62
C GLU A 496 -23.74 26.42 26.19
N SER A 497 -22.96 25.70 25.38
CA SER A 497 -22.50 26.18 24.04
C SER A 497 -23.60 26.28 23.00
N GLU A 498 -24.72 25.57 23.18
CA GLU A 498 -25.78 25.47 22.16
C GLU A 498 -26.60 26.75 21.94
N LYS A 499 -26.46 27.74 22.81
CA LYS A 499 -27.32 28.95 22.80
C LYS A 499 -26.56 30.25 23.02
N ILE A 500 -25.31 30.35 22.57
CA ILE A 500 -24.59 31.61 22.70
C ILE A 500 -25.13 32.60 21.67
N ASN A 501 -26.23 33.22 22.03
CA ASN A 501 -26.77 34.36 21.28
C ASN A 501 -26.65 35.63 22.14
N LYS A 502 -26.97 36.80 21.59
CA LYS A 502 -26.87 38.07 22.28
C LYS A 502 -27.58 38.12 23.64
N PRO A 503 -28.80 37.56 23.80
CA PRO A 503 -29.47 37.48 25.08
C PRO A 503 -28.75 36.65 26.12
N VAL A 504 -28.27 35.46 25.74
CA VAL A 504 -27.57 34.52 26.65
C VAL A 504 -26.26 35.10 27.16
N VAL A 505 -25.45 35.72 26.29
CA VAL A 505 -24.21 36.41 26.73
C VAL A 505 -24.54 37.58 27.67
N LYS A 506 -25.63 38.29 27.43
CA LYS A 506 -26.06 39.38 28.29
C LYS A 506 -26.57 38.87 29.64
N GLU A 507 -27.41 37.85 29.66
CA GLU A 507 -27.93 37.21 30.86
C GLU A 507 -26.82 36.60 31.72
N TRP A 508 -25.84 35.95 31.08
CA TRP A 508 -24.67 35.42 31.77
C TRP A 508 -23.79 36.52 32.37
N LEU A 509 -23.59 37.62 31.68
CA LEU A 509 -22.82 38.78 32.13
C LEU A 509 -23.57 39.54 33.23
N ASP A 510 -24.89 39.54 33.24
CA ASP A 510 -25.72 40.20 34.21
C ASP A 510 -25.92 39.36 35.50
N ASN A 511 -25.79 38.02 35.40
CA ASN A 511 -25.85 37.13 36.57
C ASN A 511 -24.54 37.15 37.34
N LYS A 512 -24.50 37.98 38.38
CA LYS A 512 -23.33 38.17 39.28
C LYS A 512 -22.95 36.92 40.09
N ASN A 513 -23.71 35.83 40.06
CA ASN A 513 -23.57 34.68 40.94
C ASN A 513 -23.03 33.42 40.26
N VAL A 514 -22.50 33.49 39.02
CA VAL A 514 -21.86 32.34 38.41
C VAL A 514 -20.48 32.16 39.04
N GLU A 515 -20.37 31.31 40.04
CA GLU A 515 -19.10 30.82 40.56
C GLU A 515 -18.44 29.95 39.49
N LEU A 516 -17.45 30.53 38.88
CA LEU A 516 -16.63 29.87 37.87
C LEU A 516 -15.53 29.11 38.61
N GLU A 517 -15.56 27.76 38.59
CA GLU A 517 -14.49 26.89 39.11
C GLU A 517 -13.28 26.88 38.15
N ILE A 518 -12.49 27.93 38.17
CA ILE A 518 -11.18 27.96 37.49
C ILE A 518 -10.12 28.38 38.48
N GLU A 519 -8.93 27.79 38.37
CA GLU A 519 -7.76 28.00 39.23
C GLU A 519 -7.25 29.46 39.32
N LEU A 520 -7.72 30.37 38.45
CA LEU A 520 -7.27 31.76 38.38
C LEU A 520 -8.45 32.73 38.45
N GLN A 521 -8.84 33.14 39.68
CA GLN A 521 -9.94 34.08 39.93
C GLN A 521 -9.76 35.44 39.24
N HIS A 522 -8.52 35.90 39.04
CA HIS A 522 -8.21 37.19 38.41
C HIS A 522 -8.59 37.24 36.93
N ASP A 523 -8.37 36.15 36.20
CA ASP A 523 -8.62 36.12 34.76
C ASP A 523 -10.11 35.97 34.44
N LYS A 524 -10.89 35.40 35.34
CA LYS A 524 -12.37 35.33 35.29
C LYS A 524 -13.00 36.72 35.30
N LYS A 525 -12.58 37.54 36.23
CA LYS A 525 -13.09 38.90 36.37
C LYS A 525 -12.78 39.71 35.12
N ARG A 526 -11.57 39.57 34.62
CA ARG A 526 -11.10 40.27 33.42
C ARG A 526 -11.85 39.82 32.16
N LEU A 527 -12.09 38.52 31.96
CA LEU A 527 -12.88 38.01 30.86
C LEU A 527 -14.34 38.53 30.93
N SER A 528 -14.99 38.48 32.10
CA SER A 528 -16.35 38.98 32.25
C SER A 528 -16.46 40.50 31.99
N GLU A 529 -15.43 41.28 32.33
CA GLU A 529 -15.34 42.70 32.01
C GLU A 529 -15.21 42.95 30.50
N ILE A 530 -14.40 42.17 29.82
CA ILE A 530 -14.18 42.28 28.36
C ILE A 530 -15.45 41.89 27.59
N LEU A 531 -16.09 40.78 27.97
CA LEU A 531 -17.35 40.34 27.35
C LEU A 531 -18.48 41.35 27.64
N ARG A 532 -18.56 41.89 28.85
CA ARG A 532 -19.51 42.96 29.21
C ARG A 532 -19.24 44.20 28.38
N TRP A 533 -17.99 44.57 28.16
CA TRP A 533 -17.62 45.70 27.34
C TRP A 533 -18.12 45.49 25.89
N PHE A 534 -17.89 44.32 25.29
CA PHE A 534 -18.40 43.98 23.96
C PHE A 534 -19.92 44.05 23.87
N ALA A 535 -20.65 43.53 24.87
CA ALA A 535 -22.10 43.59 24.94
C ALA A 535 -22.64 45.02 25.08
N GLN A 536 -22.00 45.85 25.87
CA GLN A 536 -22.38 47.25 26.09
C GLN A 536 -21.96 48.17 24.94
N ALA A 537 -20.86 47.88 24.32
CA ALA A 537 -20.31 48.68 23.22
C ALA A 537 -21.27 48.75 22.02
N LYS A 538 -22.14 47.75 21.83
CA LYS A 538 -23.24 47.77 20.85
C LYS A 538 -24.24 48.92 21.07
N ASN A 539 -24.53 49.23 22.36
CA ASN A 539 -25.58 50.16 22.72
C ASN A 539 -25.12 51.65 22.70
N LYS A 540 -23.80 51.89 22.76
CA LYS A 540 -23.28 53.27 22.97
C LYS A 540 -22.67 53.95 21.76
N LYS A 541 -22.66 53.37 20.58
CA LYS A 541 -22.06 53.97 19.34
C LYS A 541 -20.58 54.40 19.43
N LEU A 542 -19.90 54.04 20.50
CA LEU A 542 -18.50 54.46 20.80
C LEU A 542 -17.52 53.34 20.56
N TYR A 543 -17.08 53.20 19.32
CA TYR A 543 -16.07 52.21 18.96
C TYR A 543 -14.84 52.88 18.38
N TYR A 544 -13.82 53.02 19.21
CA TYR A 544 -12.53 53.41 18.76
C TYR A 544 -11.71 52.15 18.47
N LYS A 545 -11.16 52.05 17.28
CA LYS A 545 -10.34 50.92 16.82
C LYS A 545 -9.31 50.49 17.87
N ASN A 546 -8.67 51.44 18.51
CA ASN A 546 -7.65 51.18 19.52
C ASN A 546 -8.23 50.53 20.81
N GLN A 547 -9.43 50.88 21.23
CA GLN A 547 -10.07 50.28 22.40
C GLN A 547 -10.49 48.84 22.12
N ILE A 548 -10.95 48.57 20.91
CA ILE A 548 -11.30 47.21 20.51
C ILE A 548 -10.05 46.35 20.44
N LEU A 549 -8.96 46.85 19.83
CA LEU A 549 -7.69 46.15 19.80
C LEU A 549 -7.13 45.88 21.18
N GLN A 550 -7.24 46.85 22.09
CA GLN A 550 -6.82 46.70 23.50
C GLN A 550 -7.63 45.61 24.20
N LYS A 551 -8.96 45.62 24.05
CA LYS A 551 -9.83 44.62 24.68
C LYS A 551 -9.64 43.22 24.09
N MET A 552 -9.34 43.14 22.83
CA MET A 552 -8.99 41.89 22.17
C MET A 552 -7.64 41.35 22.64
N ALA A 553 -6.64 42.24 22.81
CA ALA A 553 -5.36 41.86 23.40
C ALA A 553 -5.50 41.38 24.88
N GLU A 554 -6.37 42.01 25.66
CA GLU A 554 -6.69 41.59 27.02
C GLU A 554 -7.37 40.22 27.07
N LEU A 555 -8.32 39.97 26.14
CA LEU A 555 -8.97 38.66 25.98
C LEU A 555 -7.93 37.56 25.64
N GLU A 556 -7.00 37.86 24.78
CA GLU A 556 -5.91 36.96 24.41
C GLU A 556 -5.00 36.61 25.57
N TRP A 557 -4.65 37.58 26.39
CA TRP A 557 -3.82 37.34 27.57
C TRP A 557 -4.44 36.30 28.50
N ILE A 558 -5.77 36.31 28.64
CA ILE A 558 -6.53 35.34 29.43
C ILE A 558 -6.51 33.96 28.75
N MET A 559 -6.43 33.91 27.43
CA MET A 559 -6.45 32.69 26.64
C MET A 559 -5.08 32.02 26.49
N ILE A 560 -4.00 32.71 26.83
CA ILE A 560 -2.60 32.23 26.62
C ILE A 560 -2.12 31.29 27.73
N ASP A 561 -2.93 30.96 28.72
CA ASP A 561 -2.51 29.99 29.73
C ASP A 561 -2.09 28.66 29.07
N ARG A 562 -0.92 28.14 29.47
CA ARG A 562 -0.19 27.03 28.79
C ARG A 562 -0.99 25.74 28.66
N LYS A 563 -1.87 25.43 29.60
CA LYS A 563 -2.79 24.28 29.53
C LYS A 563 -3.84 24.43 28.43
N PHE A 564 -4.34 25.62 28.25
CA PHE A 564 -5.35 25.96 27.27
C PHE A 564 -4.81 25.88 25.84
N ILE A 565 -3.60 26.40 25.60
CA ILE A 565 -2.92 26.30 24.31
C ILE A 565 -2.65 24.83 23.91
N SER A 566 -2.33 23.96 24.88
CA SER A 566 -2.16 22.53 24.65
C SER A 566 -3.45 21.86 24.15
N ASN A 567 -4.58 22.25 24.67
CA ASN A 567 -5.89 21.73 24.26
C ASN A 567 -6.37 22.32 22.93
N LEU A 568 -6.10 23.60 22.67
CA LEU A 568 -6.38 24.25 21.39
C LEU A 568 -5.53 23.67 20.24
N LYS A 569 -4.30 23.23 20.51
CA LYS A 569 -3.46 22.55 19.50
C LYS A 569 -4.00 21.20 19.07
N LYS A 570 -4.81 20.54 19.90
CA LYS A 570 -5.53 19.30 19.53
C LYS A 570 -6.69 19.54 18.57
N ILE A 571 -7.16 20.80 18.47
CA ILE A 571 -8.21 21.20 17.51
C ILE A 571 -7.55 21.88 16.32
N ASN A 572 -6.80 21.13 15.56
CA ASN A 572 -5.96 21.64 14.48
C ASN A 572 -6.74 22.05 13.21
N ASN A 573 -8.02 22.34 13.33
CA ASN A 573 -8.83 22.98 12.29
C ASN A 573 -8.75 24.53 12.35
N SER A 574 -7.92 25.09 13.22
CA SER A 574 -7.76 26.54 13.39
C SER A 574 -7.10 27.23 12.18
N LEU A 575 -6.40 26.52 11.32
CA LEU A 575 -5.89 27.05 10.04
C LEU A 575 -7.02 27.38 9.06
N TYR A 576 -8.09 26.61 9.08
CA TYR A 576 -9.29 26.90 8.29
C TYR A 576 -10.02 28.13 8.81
N PHE A 577 -10.03 28.28 10.11
CA PHE A 577 -10.68 29.37 10.80
C PHE A 577 -9.95 30.71 10.55
N SER A 578 -8.63 30.75 10.66
CA SER A 578 -7.85 31.96 10.37
C SER A 578 -7.94 32.37 8.90
N LYS A 579 -8.00 31.41 7.95
CA LYS A 579 -8.18 31.72 6.53
C LYS A 579 -9.60 32.25 6.21
N SER A 580 -10.65 31.64 6.77
CA SER A 580 -12.03 32.14 6.55
C SER A 580 -12.24 33.51 7.20
N ILE A 581 -11.65 33.72 8.33
CA ILE A 581 -11.65 34.98 9.04
C ILE A 581 -10.92 36.07 8.25
N ILE A 582 -9.72 35.83 7.77
CA ILE A 582 -8.98 36.76 6.94
C ILE A 582 -9.76 37.10 5.64
N LYS A 583 -10.45 36.12 5.05
CA LYS A 583 -11.26 36.33 3.86
C LYS A 583 -12.43 37.32 4.06
N GLU A 584 -13.11 37.25 5.18
CA GLU A 584 -14.17 38.22 5.47
C GLU A 584 -13.66 39.63 5.90
N SER A 585 -12.44 39.77 6.50
CA SER A 585 -11.90 41.05 7.00
C SER A 585 -11.37 41.99 5.93
N LYS A 586 -11.10 41.47 4.76
CA LYS A 586 -10.55 42.29 3.67
C LYS A 586 -11.63 43.00 2.85
N ARG A 587 -12.91 42.92 3.24
CA ARG A 587 -13.93 43.85 2.72
C ARG A 587 -13.59 45.24 3.24
N ILE A 588 -12.94 46.04 2.40
CA ILE A 588 -12.62 47.42 2.68
C ILE A 588 -13.95 48.21 2.86
N PRO A 589 -14.17 48.96 3.95
CA PRO A 589 -15.44 49.57 4.30
C PRO A 589 -16.08 50.46 3.22
N ASN A 590 -15.35 50.96 2.29
CA ASN A 590 -15.84 51.81 1.18
C ASN A 590 -15.62 51.20 -0.19
N LYS A 591 -15.35 49.88 -0.27
CA LYS A 591 -15.17 49.24 -1.57
C LYS A 591 -16.52 49.05 -2.25
N ILE A 592 -16.64 49.59 -3.43
CA ILE A 592 -17.82 49.38 -4.31
C ILE A 592 -17.81 47.91 -4.73
N PRO A 593 -18.85 47.11 -4.34
CA PRO A 593 -18.89 45.70 -4.73
C PRO A 593 -18.84 45.59 -6.27
N THR A 594 -17.82 44.92 -6.72
CA THR A 594 -17.51 44.78 -8.14
C THR A 594 -17.66 43.32 -8.56
N ILE A 595 -18.12 43.07 -9.76
CA ILE A 595 -18.13 41.74 -10.39
C ILE A 595 -17.37 41.79 -11.71
N ILE A 596 -16.57 40.75 -11.96
CA ILE A 596 -16.03 40.47 -13.28
C ILE A 596 -16.79 39.29 -13.91
N ILE A 597 -17.12 39.42 -15.18
CA ILE A 597 -17.91 38.41 -15.92
C ILE A 597 -16.97 37.66 -16.87
N ILE A 598 -16.95 36.34 -16.76
CA ILE A 598 -16.16 35.42 -17.56
C ILE A 598 -17.10 34.32 -18.06
N THR A 599 -17.74 34.55 -19.19
CA THR A 599 -18.72 33.64 -19.78
C THR A 599 -18.49 33.54 -21.27
N ASN A 600 -18.85 32.40 -21.88
CA ASN A 600 -18.75 32.20 -23.31
C ASN A 600 -19.82 32.98 -24.09
N GLU A 601 -20.93 33.32 -23.42
CA GLU A 601 -22.07 34.07 -24.00
C GLU A 601 -22.20 35.43 -23.36
N LYS A 602 -22.72 36.41 -24.14
CA LYS A 602 -23.04 37.73 -23.62
C LYS A 602 -24.30 37.67 -22.76
N LEU A 603 -24.19 38.09 -21.50
CA LEU A 603 -25.33 38.21 -20.61
C LEU A 603 -26.31 39.29 -21.10
N GLN A 604 -27.61 38.96 -21.08
CA GLN A 604 -28.68 39.90 -21.35
C GLN A 604 -28.79 40.89 -20.18
N ASP A 605 -29.40 42.05 -20.44
CA ASP A 605 -29.48 43.08 -19.40
C ASP A 605 -30.40 42.68 -18.22
N GLU A 606 -31.39 41.84 -18.44
CA GLU A 606 -32.20 41.25 -17.36
C GLU A 606 -31.35 40.35 -16.43
N GLU A 607 -30.44 39.57 -16.99
CA GLU A 607 -29.54 38.69 -16.25
C GLU A 607 -28.54 39.49 -15.43
N LYS A 608 -27.98 40.58 -15.99
CA LYS A 608 -27.12 41.51 -15.26
C LYS A 608 -27.84 42.17 -14.10
N ASN A 609 -29.10 42.57 -14.29
CA ASN A 609 -29.89 43.16 -13.23
C ASN A 609 -30.17 42.18 -12.09
N LYS A 610 -30.47 40.90 -12.39
CA LYS A 610 -30.61 39.86 -11.36
C LYS A 610 -29.36 39.71 -10.51
N ILE A 611 -28.17 39.74 -11.12
CA ILE A 611 -26.89 39.68 -10.41
C ILE A 611 -26.69 40.90 -9.52
N ILE A 612 -26.95 42.09 -10.08
CA ILE A 612 -26.83 43.37 -9.39
C ILE A 612 -27.70 43.37 -8.12
N ASP A 613 -28.97 42.98 -8.27
CA ASP A 613 -29.92 42.98 -7.17
C ASP A 613 -29.59 41.96 -6.10
N LYS A 614 -29.25 40.73 -6.51
CA LYS A 614 -28.94 39.64 -5.59
C LYS A 614 -27.68 39.89 -4.77
N TYR A 615 -26.60 40.32 -5.39
CA TYR A 615 -25.29 40.49 -4.76
C TYR A 615 -24.94 41.94 -4.41
N LYS A 616 -25.89 42.87 -4.65
CA LYS A 616 -25.75 44.32 -4.42
C LYS A 616 -24.51 44.88 -5.12
N ILE A 617 -24.30 44.44 -6.36
CA ILE A 617 -23.19 44.87 -7.18
C ILE A 617 -23.39 46.31 -7.63
N LYS A 618 -22.36 47.12 -7.58
CA LYS A 618 -22.38 48.51 -8.07
C LYS A 618 -21.53 48.74 -9.30
N LYS A 619 -20.62 47.80 -9.61
CA LYS A 619 -19.76 47.91 -10.78
C LYS A 619 -19.57 46.56 -11.45
N ILE A 620 -19.85 46.52 -12.74
CA ILE A 620 -19.60 45.34 -13.59
C ILE A 620 -18.35 45.60 -14.41
N LYS A 621 -17.43 44.65 -14.47
CA LYS A 621 -16.29 44.64 -15.36
C LYS A 621 -16.37 43.44 -16.29
N LEU A 622 -15.93 43.65 -17.51
CA LEU A 622 -15.81 42.60 -18.51
C LEU A 622 -14.33 42.33 -18.74
N LEU A 623 -14.01 41.12 -19.18
CA LEU A 623 -12.68 40.81 -19.64
C LEU A 623 -12.33 41.64 -20.89
N PRO A 624 -11.05 42.07 -21.07
CA PRO A 624 -10.60 42.62 -22.33
C PRO A 624 -10.82 41.62 -23.48
N GLU A 625 -11.17 42.12 -24.67
CA GLU A 625 -11.50 41.28 -25.84
C GLU A 625 -10.46 40.16 -26.10
N GLY A 626 -9.19 40.47 -26.02
CA GLY A 626 -8.11 39.48 -26.23
C GLY A 626 -8.08 38.37 -25.18
N THR A 627 -8.47 38.67 -23.93
CA THR A 627 -8.53 37.68 -22.84
C THR A 627 -9.83 36.86 -22.92
N GLN A 628 -10.91 37.53 -23.26
CA GLN A 628 -12.21 36.88 -23.49
C GLN A 628 -12.16 35.90 -24.67
N LYS A 629 -11.46 36.27 -25.76
CA LYS A 629 -11.24 35.39 -26.91
C LYS A 629 -10.47 34.14 -26.49
N LYS A 630 -9.39 34.27 -25.71
CA LYS A 630 -8.64 33.13 -25.19
C LYS A 630 -9.48 32.22 -24.29
N TRP A 631 -10.45 32.76 -23.54
CA TRP A 631 -11.37 31.97 -22.74
C TRP A 631 -12.33 31.15 -23.60
N ASN A 632 -12.90 31.76 -24.62
CA ASN A 632 -13.86 31.15 -25.53
C ASN A 632 -13.23 30.07 -26.44
N GLU A 633 -11.90 30.15 -26.67
CA GLU A 633 -11.13 29.21 -27.48
C GLU A 633 -10.62 28.00 -26.69
N ILE A 634 -10.89 27.90 -25.38
CA ILE A 634 -10.51 26.72 -24.59
C ILE A 634 -11.42 25.57 -24.99
N ASP A 635 -10.85 24.55 -25.65
CA ASP A 635 -11.54 23.35 -26.11
C ASP A 635 -11.28 22.18 -25.18
N THR A 636 -12.26 21.28 -25.06
CA THR A 636 -12.20 20.04 -24.27
C THR A 636 -11.14 19.06 -24.77
N ASN A 637 -10.70 19.20 -26.02
CA ASN A 637 -9.73 18.28 -26.67
C ASN A 637 -8.28 18.76 -26.57
N THR A 638 -8.01 19.92 -26.03
CA THR A 638 -6.66 20.46 -25.89
C THR A 638 -6.27 20.60 -24.41
N ASP A 639 -5.01 20.26 -24.12
CA ASP A 639 -4.46 20.50 -22.77
C ASP A 639 -4.59 21.99 -22.41
N ILE A 640 -5.28 22.26 -21.29
CA ILE A 640 -5.52 23.63 -20.83
C ILE A 640 -4.19 24.27 -20.52
N SER A 641 -3.70 25.14 -21.39
CA SER A 641 -2.43 25.83 -21.26
C SER A 641 -2.34 26.59 -19.94
N HIS A 642 -1.41 26.22 -19.08
CA HIS A 642 -1.13 26.95 -17.83
C HIS A 642 -0.86 28.45 -18.07
N LYS A 643 -0.29 28.81 -19.20
CA LYS A 643 0.01 30.20 -19.57
C LYS A 643 -1.26 31.01 -19.77
N ASN A 644 -2.23 30.49 -20.48
CA ASN A 644 -3.51 31.20 -20.73
C ASN A 644 -4.30 31.41 -19.45
N LEU A 645 -4.30 30.45 -18.53
CA LEU A 645 -4.95 30.58 -17.23
C LEU A 645 -4.22 31.57 -16.32
N ASN A 646 -2.90 31.63 -16.36
CA ASN A 646 -2.11 32.61 -15.57
C ASN A 646 -2.31 34.04 -16.07
N ASP A 647 -2.38 34.26 -17.38
CA ASP A 647 -2.71 35.56 -17.95
C ASP A 647 -4.08 36.05 -17.46
N MET A 648 -5.07 35.13 -17.41
CA MET A 648 -6.40 35.42 -16.92
C MET A 648 -6.45 35.73 -15.43
N LYS A 649 -5.76 34.94 -14.60
CA LYS A 649 -5.63 35.20 -13.17
C LYS A 649 -5.04 36.58 -12.90
N THR A 650 -3.95 36.90 -13.56
CA THR A 650 -3.31 38.22 -13.45
C THR A 650 -4.25 39.37 -13.88
N MET A 651 -5.06 39.13 -14.90
CA MET A 651 -6.03 40.11 -15.35
C MET A 651 -7.17 40.31 -14.34
N ILE A 652 -7.67 39.23 -13.73
CA ILE A 652 -8.68 39.31 -12.68
C ILE A 652 -8.16 40.10 -11.48
N GLU A 653 -6.95 39.76 -10.99
CA GLU A 653 -6.30 40.45 -9.86
C GLU A 653 -6.10 41.95 -10.09
N LYS A 654 -5.79 42.37 -11.32
CA LYS A 654 -5.67 43.77 -11.68
C LYS A 654 -6.98 44.53 -11.68
N ASN A 655 -8.10 43.85 -11.91
CA ASN A 655 -9.38 44.49 -12.10
C ASN A 655 -10.28 44.46 -10.89
N ILE A 656 -10.21 43.44 -10.07
CA ILE A 656 -11.01 43.25 -8.87
C ILE A 656 -10.13 42.89 -7.70
N GLY A 657 -10.62 43.04 -6.50
CA GLY A 657 -9.90 42.71 -5.29
C GLY A 657 -10.64 41.68 -4.47
N GLU A 658 -9.99 41.17 -3.45
CA GLU A 658 -10.54 40.17 -2.54
C GLU A 658 -11.93 40.58 -2.01
N GLY A 659 -12.86 39.61 -2.02
CA GLY A 659 -14.27 39.84 -1.67
C GLY A 659 -15.15 40.36 -2.83
N ASP A 660 -14.58 40.61 -4.00
CA ASP A 660 -15.36 40.88 -5.20
C ASP A 660 -15.85 39.59 -5.88
N TYR A 661 -16.85 39.70 -6.72
CA TYR A 661 -17.48 38.57 -7.34
C TYR A 661 -16.85 38.24 -8.71
N ILE A 662 -16.89 36.97 -9.07
CA ILE A 662 -16.50 36.49 -10.39
C ILE A 662 -17.60 35.57 -10.91
N LEU A 663 -18.31 35.97 -11.95
CA LEU A 663 -19.20 35.05 -12.67
C LEU A 663 -18.37 34.25 -13.65
N ILE A 664 -18.31 32.92 -13.47
CA ILE A 664 -17.48 32.04 -14.28
C ILE A 664 -18.35 30.97 -14.93
N GLN A 665 -18.31 30.91 -16.26
CA GLN A 665 -18.91 29.85 -17.07
C GLN A 665 -18.07 29.59 -18.32
N GLY A 666 -17.79 28.34 -18.62
CA GLY A 666 -16.97 27.95 -19.77
C GLY A 666 -16.63 26.46 -19.74
N GLU A 667 -15.54 26.10 -20.34
CA GLU A 667 -15.05 24.72 -20.34
C GLU A 667 -14.87 24.22 -18.88
N PRO A 668 -15.39 23.01 -18.55
CA PRO A 668 -15.45 22.54 -17.16
C PRO A 668 -14.11 22.50 -16.43
N GLY A 669 -13.03 22.04 -17.08
CA GLY A 669 -11.70 21.95 -16.47
C GLY A 669 -11.06 23.31 -16.21
N ALA A 670 -11.20 24.26 -17.14
CA ALA A 670 -10.74 25.64 -16.97
C ALA A 670 -11.55 26.36 -15.91
N THR A 671 -12.86 26.18 -15.92
CA THR A 671 -13.78 26.73 -14.91
C THR A 671 -13.39 26.24 -13.52
N PHE A 672 -13.18 24.93 -13.34
CA PHE A 672 -12.74 24.36 -12.07
C PHE A 672 -11.42 24.97 -11.57
N LYS A 673 -10.42 25.11 -12.46
CA LYS A 673 -9.11 25.66 -12.10
C LYS A 673 -9.19 27.15 -11.69
N ILE A 674 -10.01 27.94 -12.37
CA ILE A 674 -10.22 29.37 -12.04
C ILE A 674 -11.06 29.52 -10.76
N VAL A 675 -12.11 28.71 -10.57
CA VAL A 675 -12.93 28.69 -9.35
C VAL A 675 -12.11 28.33 -8.12
N SER A 676 -11.30 27.27 -8.21
CA SER A 676 -10.43 26.86 -7.10
C SER A 676 -9.44 27.96 -6.72
N TRP A 677 -8.75 28.52 -7.71
CA TRP A 677 -7.83 29.64 -7.50
C TRP A 677 -8.57 30.89 -6.97
N ALA A 678 -9.73 31.24 -7.51
CA ALA A 678 -10.50 32.41 -7.07
C ALA A 678 -10.88 32.29 -5.59
N LYS A 679 -11.27 31.09 -5.15
CA LYS A 679 -11.54 30.83 -3.72
C LYS A 679 -10.29 30.96 -2.85
N GLU A 680 -9.13 30.52 -3.34
CA GLU A 680 -7.86 30.64 -2.64
C GLU A 680 -7.43 32.09 -2.48
N GLU A 681 -7.63 32.92 -3.51
CA GLU A 681 -7.28 34.35 -3.50
C GLU A 681 -8.36 35.24 -2.84
N GLY A 682 -9.46 34.68 -2.39
CA GLY A 682 -10.51 35.40 -1.65
C GLY A 682 -11.54 36.11 -2.50
N PHE A 683 -11.62 35.80 -3.76
CA PHE A 683 -12.75 36.19 -4.62
C PHE A 683 -13.97 35.32 -4.36
N ILE A 684 -15.15 35.77 -4.75
CA ILE A 684 -16.41 35.03 -4.60
C ILE A 684 -16.87 34.57 -6.01
N PRO A 685 -16.52 33.32 -6.41
CA PRO A 685 -16.96 32.81 -7.70
C PRO A 685 -18.44 32.42 -7.63
N ILE A 686 -19.19 32.83 -8.66
CA ILE A 686 -20.59 32.50 -8.83
C ILE A 686 -20.84 31.86 -10.20
N TYR A 687 -21.93 31.10 -10.32
CA TYR A 687 -22.39 30.46 -11.55
C TYR A 687 -23.87 30.68 -11.76
N SER A 688 -24.34 30.58 -13.01
CA SER A 688 -25.77 30.55 -13.32
C SER A 688 -26.24 29.10 -13.41
N PHE A 689 -27.50 28.88 -13.07
CA PHE A 689 -28.22 27.64 -13.29
C PHE A 689 -29.67 27.90 -13.62
N ILE A 690 -30.31 26.96 -14.28
CA ILE A 690 -31.71 27.03 -14.61
C ILE A 690 -32.50 26.31 -13.51
N ASN A 691 -33.44 27.03 -12.86
CA ASN A 691 -34.29 26.47 -11.83
C ASN A 691 -35.41 25.59 -12.42
N LYS A 692 -36.22 24.94 -11.56
CA LYS A 692 -37.34 24.08 -11.99
C LYS A 692 -38.40 24.80 -12.81
N GLU A 693 -38.49 26.11 -12.67
CA GLU A 693 -39.43 27.00 -13.37
C GLU A 693 -38.84 27.56 -14.67
N LYS A 694 -37.70 27.04 -15.11
CA LYS A 694 -36.93 27.47 -16.29
C LYS A 694 -36.39 28.91 -16.22
N ASN A 695 -36.25 29.48 -15.02
CA ASN A 695 -35.64 30.79 -14.82
C ASN A 695 -34.14 30.67 -14.56
N VAL A 696 -33.35 31.59 -15.11
CA VAL A 696 -31.91 31.68 -14.81
C VAL A 696 -31.71 32.29 -13.41
N GLU A 697 -31.02 31.57 -12.55
CA GLU A 697 -30.65 32.01 -11.22
C GLU A 697 -29.11 31.89 -11.01
N TYR A 698 -28.59 32.54 -9.96
CA TYR A 698 -27.18 32.59 -9.66
C TYR A 698 -26.87 32.05 -8.25
N ARG A 699 -25.81 31.30 -8.11
CA ARG A 699 -25.30 30.76 -6.82
C ARG A 699 -23.80 30.92 -6.72
N GLU A 700 -23.29 30.91 -5.49
CA GLU A 700 -21.87 30.80 -5.21
C GLU A 700 -21.43 29.34 -5.38
N TYR A 701 -20.25 29.15 -5.96
CA TYR A 701 -19.64 27.81 -6.14
C TYR A 701 -19.38 27.09 -4.84
#